data_1661ec2db228209cb77ec22a64fd4004
#
_entry.id   1661ec2db228209cb77ec22a64fd4004
#
_cell.length_a   1.000
_cell.length_b   1.000
_cell.length_c   1.000
_cell.angle_alpha   90.00
_cell.angle_beta   90.00
_cell.angle_gamma   90.00
#
_symmetry.space_group_name_H-M   'P 1'
#
loop_
_entity.id
_entity.type
_entity.pdbx_description
1 polymer ?
#
loop_
_entity_poly.entity_id
_entity_poly.type
_entity_poly.pdbx_seq_one_letter_code
_entity_poly.pdbx_strand_id
1 'polypeptide(L)'
;EGALRLDCDVLVIGGGTAGTMAALTAADNGAQVLLLEKAHVRHSGALAMGMDGVNNAVIPGKAEPEDYVAEITRANDGIVNQRTIYQTATRGFAMVQRLERYGVKFEKDEHGEYAVRRVHRSGSYVLPMPEGKDVKKALYRVLRQRSMREKITIENRLMPVRVLTDDPGERSDGKSTCRAVGAAAVNSRTGEFVAVAAKAVILATGACGRLGLPASGYLYGTYENPTNAGDGYSMAYHAGAELSGIECFQVNPLIKDYNGPACAYVANPFGGYQVNALGERFVDSDYWSGQMMAEVKREIESARGPIYLKVSHLPDETLTALENILHTTERPTRGTFHANRGHDYRTHDVEMHISEIGLCSGHSASGVWVDEHARTTVPGLYAAGDLACVPHNYMIGAFVYGDLAGEHAASTVPHVAAPQTVPADQLRDAHELVYRPLRQPDGPPQPQVEYKLRRFVNDYVAPPKTATKLSIAVQSFERMHAEIAEMGATTPHELMRAVEVSFIRDCAEMAARASLTRTESRWGLYHDRADMPERDDESWRYHLNLRKAADGSMEFLKRPVAAYFVPVPDLEHLPSELPVIHVEQPALANSRAPATAASRLRTAGATQPPSPRIVEVLALESPTVTDLADFLSDADPGVRRTAVSTLVEHLPDGYPGALLKALGDDDTEVRRVAADGVRELVEVLPAPEHVGKQLNSEDPVVRAVAVYLLGARRVGEQGQYRHASADVDHRVRIEAVRALVSVDDSDGVAAAAGDDNREVRIAAANGLSTLRRGANAVRRLVGDADPLVRAAALAALGAVGCGEDDLADVQRALTEPAWQVREGAARALAGAAPTVAVPRLSRALTDQHLDVRKAAVLTLTRWAASEQAARDALGLALEDGDADVRAYARHALAAQVS
;
A
#
# COMPACT_ATOMS: atom_id res chain seq x y z
N GLU A 1 33.07 13.99 -26.64
CA GLU A 1 34.31 14.55 -26.09
C GLU A 1 33.95 15.36 -24.84
N GLY A 2 34.47 14.95 -23.65
CA GLY A 2 34.25 15.70 -22.41
C GLY A 2 33.46 14.96 -21.30
N ALA A 3 32.97 13.73 -21.54
CA ALA A 3 32.39 12.93 -20.48
C ALA A 3 33.49 12.42 -19.52
N LEU A 4 33.24 12.56 -18.22
CA LEU A 4 34.08 11.90 -17.21
C LEU A 4 33.92 10.38 -17.37
N ARG A 5 35.05 9.67 -17.50
CA ARG A 5 35.04 8.21 -17.56
C ARG A 5 35.43 7.62 -16.19
N LEU A 6 34.61 6.66 -15.74
CA LEU A 6 34.91 5.82 -14.58
C LEU A 6 34.99 4.35 -15.03
N ASP A 7 35.85 3.59 -14.36
CA ASP A 7 36.04 2.16 -14.66
C ASP A 7 35.92 1.35 -13.36
N CYS A 8 35.31 0.17 -13.45
CA CYS A 8 35.18 -0.75 -12.31
C CYS A 8 35.03 -2.20 -12.78
N ASP A 9 35.15 -3.14 -11.86
CA ASP A 9 34.83 -4.54 -12.13
C ASP A 9 33.31 -4.74 -12.10
N VAL A 10 32.66 -4.33 -11.01
CA VAL A 10 31.22 -4.46 -10.80
C VAL A 10 30.61 -3.09 -10.55
N LEU A 11 29.70 -2.70 -11.43
CA LEU A 11 28.89 -1.51 -11.27
C LEU A 11 27.58 -1.88 -10.58
N VAL A 12 27.31 -1.26 -9.44
CA VAL A 12 26.03 -1.39 -8.73
C VAL A 12 25.23 -0.10 -8.88
N ILE A 13 24.02 -0.21 -9.40
CA ILE A 13 23.12 0.90 -9.66
C ILE A 13 21.99 0.90 -8.61
N GLY A 14 22.03 1.86 -7.71
CA GLY A 14 21.09 2.00 -6.59
C GLY A 14 21.70 1.56 -5.26
N GLY A 15 21.70 2.49 -4.29
CA GLY A 15 22.26 2.28 -2.95
C GLY A 15 21.23 1.84 -1.89
N GLY A 16 20.11 1.23 -2.30
CA GLY A 16 19.11 0.67 -1.40
C GLY A 16 19.58 -0.62 -0.73
N THR A 17 18.64 -1.41 -0.24
CA THR A 17 18.90 -2.68 0.47
C THR A 17 19.68 -3.67 -0.39
N ALA A 18 19.16 -3.98 -1.57
CA ALA A 18 19.77 -4.95 -2.49
C ALA A 18 21.12 -4.46 -3.00
N GLY A 19 21.24 -3.19 -3.42
CA GLY A 19 22.49 -2.65 -3.95
C GLY A 19 23.59 -2.57 -2.89
N THR A 20 23.26 -2.21 -1.66
CA THR A 20 24.22 -2.23 -0.54
C THR A 20 24.76 -3.64 -0.30
N MET A 21 23.87 -4.64 -0.26
CA MET A 21 24.28 -6.03 -0.06
C MET A 21 25.10 -6.56 -1.24
N ALA A 22 24.69 -6.23 -2.47
CA ALA A 22 25.44 -6.61 -3.69
C ALA A 22 26.85 -6.02 -3.69
N ALA A 23 27.00 -4.74 -3.34
CA ALA A 23 28.30 -4.08 -3.27
C ALA A 23 29.20 -4.72 -2.20
N LEU A 24 28.67 -4.99 -1.01
CA LEU A 24 29.41 -5.64 0.08
C LEU A 24 29.86 -7.06 -0.33
N THR A 25 28.97 -7.86 -0.89
CA THR A 25 29.29 -9.23 -1.29
C THR A 25 30.28 -9.27 -2.46
N ALA A 26 30.12 -8.42 -3.47
CA ALA A 26 31.08 -8.35 -4.57
C ALA A 26 32.49 -7.93 -4.08
N ALA A 27 32.57 -6.97 -3.15
CA ALA A 27 33.83 -6.52 -2.57
C ALA A 27 34.47 -7.61 -1.68
N ASP A 28 33.68 -8.33 -0.90
CA ASP A 28 34.17 -9.47 -0.09
C ASP A 28 34.76 -10.57 -1.00
N ASN A 29 34.22 -10.75 -2.19
CA ASN A 29 34.72 -11.68 -3.20
C ASN A 29 35.82 -11.07 -4.12
N GLY A 30 36.39 -9.94 -3.74
CA GLY A 30 37.59 -9.37 -4.33
C GLY A 30 37.38 -8.42 -5.52
N ALA A 31 36.14 -8.13 -5.93
CA ALA A 31 35.86 -7.19 -7.01
C ALA A 31 36.06 -5.73 -6.59
N GLN A 32 36.52 -4.88 -7.54
CA GLN A 32 36.47 -3.44 -7.41
C GLN A 32 35.05 -2.97 -7.79
N VAL A 33 34.37 -2.36 -6.85
CA VAL A 33 32.94 -2.00 -6.96
C VAL A 33 32.78 -0.49 -7.07
N LEU A 34 31.96 -0.05 -8.03
CA LEU A 34 31.45 1.31 -8.10
C LEU A 34 29.94 1.26 -7.79
N LEU A 35 29.52 1.94 -6.73
CA LEU A 35 28.13 2.08 -6.33
C LEU A 35 27.61 3.47 -6.68
N LEU A 36 26.68 3.55 -7.60
CA LEU A 36 26.02 4.79 -8.00
C LEU A 36 24.66 4.95 -7.32
N GLU A 37 24.42 6.14 -6.76
CA GLU A 37 23.17 6.49 -6.13
C GLU A 37 22.70 7.89 -6.58
N LYS A 38 21.48 7.98 -7.14
CA LYS A 38 20.95 9.26 -7.61
C LYS A 38 20.65 10.26 -6.50
N ALA A 39 20.44 9.76 -5.28
CA ALA A 39 20.31 10.58 -4.08
C ALA A 39 21.59 10.47 -3.22
N HIS A 40 21.49 9.89 -2.04
CA HIS A 40 22.62 9.65 -1.15
C HIS A 40 22.46 8.28 -0.48
N VAL A 41 23.45 7.41 -0.58
CA VAL A 41 23.39 6.02 -0.10
C VAL A 41 22.96 5.91 1.38
N ARG A 42 23.34 6.84 2.23
CA ARG A 42 22.95 6.85 3.65
C ARG A 42 21.44 6.94 3.86
N HIS A 43 20.72 7.59 2.94
CA HIS A 43 19.31 7.94 3.08
C HIS A 43 18.43 7.40 1.94
N SER A 44 18.98 6.57 1.06
CA SER A 44 18.25 6.01 -0.09
C SER A 44 17.63 4.65 0.22
N GLY A 45 16.65 4.30 -0.60
CA GLY A 45 15.92 3.03 -0.55
C GLY A 45 14.80 3.01 0.50
N ALA A 46 13.92 2.01 0.38
CA ALA A 46 12.76 1.85 1.26
C ALA A 46 13.16 1.68 2.74
N LEU A 47 14.24 0.98 3.00
CA LEU A 47 14.74 0.74 4.37
C LEU A 47 15.10 2.04 5.13
N ALA A 48 15.44 3.12 4.42
CA ALA A 48 15.74 4.42 5.03
C ALA A 48 14.51 5.07 5.68
N MET A 49 13.30 4.62 5.31
CA MET A 49 12.04 5.11 5.88
C MET A 49 11.69 4.46 7.22
N GLY A 50 12.44 3.45 7.64
CA GLY A 50 12.19 2.65 8.84
C GLY A 50 11.47 1.34 8.52
N MET A 51 11.70 0.35 9.37
CA MET A 51 11.08 -0.98 9.31
C MET A 51 10.89 -1.50 10.72
N ASP A 52 9.77 -2.18 10.97
CA ASP A 52 9.49 -2.82 12.26
C ASP A 52 10.15 -4.19 12.41
N GLY A 53 10.45 -4.85 11.30
CA GLY A 53 11.09 -6.16 11.30
C GLY A 53 11.46 -6.65 9.91
N VAL A 54 12.18 -7.73 9.84
CA VAL A 54 12.47 -8.47 8.60
C VAL A 54 11.33 -9.44 8.32
N ASN A 55 10.62 -9.21 7.24
CA ASN A 55 9.49 -10.05 6.80
C ASN A 55 9.98 -11.30 6.07
N ASN A 56 9.16 -12.34 6.08
CA ASN A 56 9.35 -13.58 5.32
C ASN A 56 10.63 -14.38 5.65
N ALA A 57 11.10 -14.28 6.87
CA ALA A 57 12.21 -15.12 7.33
C ALA A 57 11.74 -16.55 7.55
N VAL A 58 12.41 -17.50 6.90
CA VAL A 58 12.28 -18.94 7.15
C VAL A 58 13.35 -19.32 8.19
N ILE A 59 12.91 -19.62 9.41
CA ILE A 59 13.82 -19.86 10.53
C ILE A 59 14.01 -21.37 10.69
N PRO A 60 15.24 -21.90 10.61
CA PRO A 60 15.50 -23.33 10.79
C PRO A 60 14.91 -23.86 12.10
N GLY A 61 14.16 -24.95 12.01
CA GLY A 61 13.48 -25.59 13.14
C GLY A 61 12.12 -24.95 13.52
N LYS A 62 11.73 -23.83 12.91
CA LYS A 62 10.40 -23.23 13.08
C LYS A 62 9.57 -23.28 11.79
N ALA A 63 10.21 -23.28 10.64
CA ALA A 63 9.60 -23.37 9.32
C ALA A 63 10.52 -24.08 8.35
N GLU A 64 9.93 -24.72 7.35
CA GLU A 64 10.67 -25.38 6.26
C GLU A 64 10.65 -24.51 4.99
N PRO A 65 11.75 -24.49 4.22
CA PRO A 65 11.80 -23.75 2.96
C PRO A 65 10.69 -24.15 1.98
N GLU A 66 10.32 -25.39 1.96
CA GLU A 66 9.30 -25.97 1.09
C GLU A 66 7.91 -25.39 1.41
N ASP A 67 7.59 -25.18 2.69
CA ASP A 67 6.32 -24.55 3.10
C ASP A 67 6.23 -23.12 2.56
N TYR A 68 7.32 -22.36 2.66
CA TYR A 68 7.40 -21.01 2.11
C TYR A 68 7.24 -21.00 0.58
N VAL A 69 7.95 -21.88 -0.13
CA VAL A 69 7.85 -21.99 -1.59
C VAL A 69 6.44 -22.36 -2.03
N ALA A 70 5.80 -23.31 -1.35
CA ALA A 70 4.41 -23.69 -1.63
C ALA A 70 3.44 -22.56 -1.40
N GLU A 71 3.62 -21.81 -0.32
CA GLU A 71 2.76 -20.67 0.00
C GLU A 71 2.85 -19.54 -1.04
N ILE A 72 4.07 -19.14 -1.40
CA ILE A 72 4.27 -18.10 -2.43
C ILE A 72 3.77 -18.58 -3.80
N THR A 73 3.97 -19.83 -4.13
CA THR A 73 3.44 -20.42 -5.38
C THR A 73 1.92 -20.30 -5.43
N ARG A 74 1.23 -20.61 -4.34
CA ARG A 74 -0.22 -20.50 -4.23
C ARG A 74 -0.68 -19.04 -4.27
N ALA A 75 -0.03 -18.14 -3.50
CA ALA A 75 -0.34 -16.72 -3.46
C ALA A 75 -0.20 -16.04 -4.83
N ASN A 76 0.65 -16.60 -5.70
CA ASN A 76 0.90 -16.08 -7.05
C ASN A 76 0.17 -16.87 -8.14
N ASP A 77 -0.92 -17.56 -7.78
CA ASP A 77 -1.76 -18.33 -8.71
C ASP A 77 -0.97 -19.33 -9.58
N GLY A 78 0.10 -19.90 -9.05
CA GLY A 78 0.92 -20.89 -9.70
C GLY A 78 1.92 -20.37 -10.74
N ILE A 79 1.92 -19.08 -11.06
CA ILE A 79 2.86 -18.49 -12.03
C ILE A 79 4.12 -18.01 -11.31
N VAL A 80 5.03 -18.94 -11.07
CA VAL A 80 6.29 -18.68 -10.34
C VAL A 80 7.43 -19.53 -10.93
N ASN A 81 8.65 -19.04 -10.73
CA ASN A 81 9.85 -19.87 -10.77
C ASN A 81 10.21 -20.25 -9.34
N GLN A 82 9.87 -21.46 -8.93
CA GLN A 82 10.13 -21.92 -7.56
C GLN A 82 11.62 -21.90 -7.18
N ARG A 83 12.54 -22.03 -8.15
CA ARG A 83 13.98 -21.95 -7.88
C ARG A 83 14.39 -20.60 -7.31
N THR A 84 13.79 -19.51 -7.83
CA THR A 84 14.08 -18.17 -7.33
C THR A 84 13.52 -17.94 -5.93
N ILE A 85 12.33 -18.45 -5.64
CA ILE A 85 11.72 -18.38 -4.30
C ILE A 85 12.50 -19.21 -3.30
N TYR A 86 12.97 -20.39 -3.70
CA TYR A 86 13.75 -21.29 -2.86
C TYR A 86 15.08 -20.65 -2.41
N GLN A 87 15.71 -19.83 -3.25
CA GLN A 87 16.88 -19.06 -2.85
C GLN A 87 16.57 -18.11 -1.68
N THR A 88 15.45 -17.40 -1.74
CA THR A 88 15.01 -16.54 -0.63
C THR A 88 14.73 -17.37 0.63
N ALA A 89 14.03 -18.49 0.48
CA ALA A 89 13.68 -19.36 1.60
C ALA A 89 14.91 -19.94 2.32
N THR A 90 15.92 -20.38 1.57
CA THR A 90 17.09 -21.06 2.13
C THR A 90 18.21 -20.13 2.57
N ARG A 91 18.38 -18.96 1.91
CA ARG A 91 19.45 -18.02 2.22
C ARG A 91 19.02 -16.90 3.17
N GLY A 92 17.70 -16.68 3.35
CA GLY A 92 17.19 -15.56 4.12
C GLY A 92 17.70 -15.52 5.56
N PHE A 93 17.73 -16.64 6.24
CA PHE A 93 18.22 -16.69 7.63
C PHE A 93 19.71 -16.36 7.74
N ALA A 94 20.53 -16.78 6.79
CA ALA A 94 21.95 -16.38 6.75
C ALA A 94 22.11 -14.86 6.59
N MET A 95 21.21 -14.21 5.86
CA MET A 95 21.19 -12.73 5.76
C MET A 95 20.81 -12.07 7.09
N VAL A 96 19.85 -12.61 7.84
CA VAL A 96 19.52 -12.15 9.20
C VAL A 96 20.76 -12.21 10.10
N GLN A 97 21.47 -13.33 10.11
CA GLN A 97 22.70 -13.51 10.89
C GLN A 97 23.81 -12.53 10.44
N ARG A 98 23.88 -12.25 9.11
CA ARG A 98 24.82 -11.28 8.57
C ARG A 98 24.50 -9.85 9.04
N LEU A 99 23.21 -9.50 9.09
CA LEU A 99 22.77 -8.22 9.63
C LEU A 99 23.09 -8.06 11.13
N GLU A 100 22.96 -9.12 11.92
CA GLU A 100 23.39 -9.08 13.33
C GLU A 100 24.89 -8.82 13.45
N ARG A 101 25.71 -9.46 12.61
CA ARG A 101 27.16 -9.17 12.57
C ARG A 101 27.48 -7.73 12.18
N TYR A 102 26.61 -7.09 11.42
CA TYR A 102 26.71 -5.67 11.07
C TYR A 102 26.21 -4.73 12.17
N GLY A 103 25.70 -5.29 13.27
CA GLY A 103 25.20 -4.55 14.42
C GLY A 103 23.72 -4.19 14.35
N VAL A 104 22.96 -4.80 13.47
CA VAL A 104 21.49 -4.71 13.49
C VAL A 104 20.99 -5.56 14.66
N LYS A 105 20.11 -4.99 15.46
CA LYS A 105 19.51 -5.69 16.60
C LYS A 105 18.19 -6.32 16.21
N PHE A 106 18.03 -7.59 16.59
CA PHE A 106 16.77 -8.30 16.53
C PHE A 106 16.27 -8.54 17.95
N GLU A 107 14.96 -8.50 18.13
CA GLU A 107 14.34 -8.81 19.40
C GLU A 107 14.56 -10.30 19.71
N LYS A 108 14.93 -10.58 20.97
CA LYS A 108 15.14 -11.94 21.48
C LYS A 108 14.16 -12.24 22.60
N ASP A 109 13.75 -13.47 22.71
CA ASP A 109 12.96 -13.95 23.84
C ASP A 109 13.81 -14.19 25.08
N GLU A 110 13.20 -14.66 26.17
CA GLU A 110 13.85 -14.94 27.46
C GLU A 110 14.89 -16.06 27.38
N HIS A 111 14.88 -16.86 26.32
CA HIS A 111 15.84 -17.93 26.07
C HIS A 111 16.97 -17.50 25.12
N GLY A 112 16.94 -16.24 24.67
CA GLY A 112 17.91 -15.68 23.71
C GLY A 112 17.66 -16.09 22.27
N GLU A 113 16.52 -16.71 21.98
CA GLU A 113 16.09 -17.01 20.63
C GLU A 113 15.42 -15.80 19.97
N TYR A 114 15.34 -15.79 18.63
CA TYR A 114 14.65 -14.71 17.93
C TYR A 114 13.18 -14.67 18.31
N ALA A 115 12.72 -13.51 18.80
CA ALA A 115 11.30 -13.25 18.91
C ALA A 115 10.70 -13.24 17.50
N VAL A 116 9.54 -13.86 17.31
CA VAL A 116 8.92 -14.00 16.01
C VAL A 116 7.46 -13.56 16.05
N ARG A 117 7.02 -12.86 14.98
CA ARG A 117 5.61 -12.66 14.70
C ARG A 117 5.24 -13.46 13.46
N ARG A 118 4.16 -14.24 13.54
CA ARG A 118 3.69 -15.02 12.40
C ARG A 118 3.02 -14.09 11.39
N VAL A 119 3.41 -14.21 10.12
CA VAL A 119 2.85 -13.39 9.02
C VAL A 119 1.88 -14.22 8.19
N HIS A 120 2.25 -15.47 7.94
CA HIS A 120 1.49 -16.39 7.11
C HIS A 120 0.99 -17.59 7.93
N ARG A 121 0.02 -18.32 7.39
CA ARG A 121 -0.51 -19.52 8.03
C ARG A 121 0.52 -20.65 8.08
N SER A 122 1.50 -20.63 7.17
CA SER A 122 2.60 -21.60 7.09
C SER A 122 3.91 -20.88 6.75
N GLY A 123 4.98 -21.32 7.35
CA GLY A 123 6.33 -21.22 6.81
C GLY A 123 7.12 -19.92 6.90
N SER A 124 6.59 -18.77 7.31
CA SER A 124 7.42 -17.58 7.44
C SER A 124 7.04 -16.65 8.59
N TYR A 125 8.03 -15.87 9.04
CA TYR A 125 7.92 -15.01 10.20
C TYR A 125 8.44 -13.60 9.94
N VAL A 126 7.92 -12.63 10.72
CA VAL A 126 8.56 -11.34 10.92
C VAL A 126 9.49 -11.45 12.13
N LEU A 127 10.74 -11.04 11.93
CA LEU A 127 11.71 -10.86 12.99
C LEU A 127 11.76 -9.37 13.40
N PRO A 128 11.20 -9.02 14.56
CA PRO A 128 11.17 -7.62 15.01
C PRO A 128 12.57 -7.03 15.19
N MET A 129 12.71 -5.77 14.76
CA MET A 129 13.94 -4.99 14.90
C MET A 129 13.66 -3.75 15.76
N PRO A 130 14.06 -3.73 17.05
CA PRO A 130 13.81 -2.60 17.95
C PRO A 130 14.35 -1.25 17.43
N GLU A 131 15.42 -1.30 16.64
CA GLU A 131 16.07 -0.13 16.04
C GLU A 131 15.90 -0.12 14.50
N GLY A 132 14.78 -0.60 13.98
CA GLY A 132 14.54 -0.76 12.54
C GLY A 132 14.71 0.53 11.72
N LYS A 133 14.42 1.68 12.31
CA LYS A 133 14.67 3.01 11.71
C LYS A 133 16.16 3.31 11.46
N ASP A 134 17.06 2.61 12.15
CA ASP A 134 18.50 2.85 12.08
C ASP A 134 19.26 1.78 11.27
N VAL A 135 18.59 0.75 10.77
CA VAL A 135 19.22 -0.33 10.01
C VAL A 135 19.99 0.19 8.79
N LYS A 136 19.41 1.17 8.07
CA LYS A 136 20.12 1.78 6.93
C LYS A 136 21.42 2.48 7.35
N LYS A 137 21.43 3.11 8.51
CA LYS A 137 22.64 3.74 9.05
C LYS A 137 23.69 2.68 9.42
N ALA A 138 23.27 1.53 9.95
CA ALA A 138 24.17 0.41 10.24
C ALA A 138 24.83 -0.12 8.96
N LEU A 139 24.06 -0.35 7.92
CA LEU A 139 24.59 -0.77 6.61
C LEU A 139 25.54 0.26 6.00
N TYR A 140 25.20 1.55 6.10
CA TYR A 140 26.09 2.60 5.61
C TYR A 140 27.42 2.65 6.37
N ARG A 141 27.42 2.39 7.69
CA ARG A 141 28.66 2.28 8.49
C ARG A 141 29.55 1.14 7.99
N VAL A 142 28.95 -0.01 7.62
CA VAL A 142 29.70 -1.14 7.08
C VAL A 142 30.37 -0.76 5.74
N LEU A 143 29.61 -0.15 4.83
CA LEU A 143 30.16 0.37 3.55
C LEU A 143 31.33 1.34 3.76
N ARG A 144 31.36 2.07 4.87
CA ARG A 144 32.39 3.07 5.19
C ARG A 144 33.55 2.51 6.01
N GLN A 145 33.56 1.22 6.37
CA GLN A 145 34.71 0.59 6.99
C GLN A 145 35.92 0.63 6.07
N ARG A 146 37.12 0.74 6.61
CA ARG A 146 38.36 0.88 5.84
C ARG A 146 38.52 -0.23 4.81
N SER A 147 38.31 -1.48 5.20
CA SER A 147 38.38 -2.64 4.30
C SER A 147 37.43 -2.60 3.11
N MET A 148 36.26 -1.95 3.28
CA MET A 148 35.27 -1.79 2.21
C MET A 148 35.59 -0.57 1.33
N ARG A 149 36.01 0.56 1.93
CA ARG A 149 36.36 1.76 1.15
C ARG A 149 37.51 1.59 0.19
N GLU A 150 38.39 0.63 0.45
CA GLU A 150 39.50 0.28 -0.46
C GLU A 150 39.00 -0.48 -1.71
N LYS A 151 37.77 -1.05 -1.65
CA LYS A 151 37.19 -1.87 -2.72
C LYS A 151 35.89 -1.27 -3.28
N ILE A 152 35.17 -0.46 -2.53
CA ILE A 152 33.90 0.14 -2.93
C ILE A 152 34.05 1.65 -3.01
N THR A 153 33.92 2.18 -4.21
CA THR A 153 33.75 3.60 -4.48
C THR A 153 32.26 3.92 -4.50
N ILE A 154 31.83 4.93 -3.76
CA ILE A 154 30.43 5.38 -3.72
C ILE A 154 30.35 6.75 -4.35
N GLU A 155 29.56 6.85 -5.43
CA GLU A 155 29.24 8.11 -6.09
C GLU A 155 27.78 8.48 -5.84
N ASN A 156 27.57 9.40 -4.88
CA ASN A 156 26.26 9.96 -4.59
C ASN A 156 25.87 11.04 -5.58
N ARG A 157 24.60 11.29 -5.76
CA ARG A 157 24.05 12.27 -6.70
C ARG A 157 24.33 11.96 -8.17
N LEU A 158 24.76 10.74 -8.46
CA LEU A 158 25.01 10.28 -9.82
C LEU A 158 23.89 9.32 -10.25
N MET A 159 23.05 9.78 -11.16
CA MET A 159 21.89 9.07 -11.67
C MET A 159 22.23 8.34 -12.97
N PRO A 160 22.26 7.02 -12.98
CA PRO A 160 22.34 6.27 -14.23
C PRO A 160 21.08 6.46 -15.08
N VAL A 161 21.24 6.60 -16.39
CA VAL A 161 20.16 6.87 -17.34
C VAL A 161 20.02 5.79 -18.42
N ARG A 162 21.11 5.07 -18.70
CA ARG A 162 21.13 3.93 -19.65
C ARG A 162 22.18 2.91 -19.23
N VAL A 163 21.85 1.64 -19.36
CA VAL A 163 22.85 0.56 -19.39
C VAL A 163 23.44 0.53 -20.80
N LEU A 164 24.76 0.43 -20.88
CA LEU A 164 25.50 0.34 -22.14
C LEU A 164 25.76 -1.13 -22.47
N THR A 165 25.58 -1.50 -23.73
CA THR A 165 25.75 -2.89 -24.20
C THR A 165 26.73 -2.92 -25.39
N ASP A 166 27.56 -3.97 -25.49
CA ASP A 166 28.42 -4.16 -26.62
C ASP A 166 27.64 -4.50 -27.92
N ASP A 167 28.28 -4.34 -29.07
CA ASP A 167 27.67 -4.69 -30.35
C ASP A 167 27.73 -6.23 -30.55
N PRO A 168 26.64 -6.91 -30.89
CA PRO A 168 26.63 -8.34 -31.15
C PRO A 168 27.38 -8.78 -32.40
N GLY A 169 27.76 -7.83 -33.27
CA GLY A 169 28.34 -8.11 -34.60
C GLY A 169 29.70 -8.83 -34.64
N GLU A 170 30.40 -8.98 -33.51
CA GLU A 170 31.76 -9.53 -33.47
C GLU A 170 31.90 -10.90 -32.76
N ARG A 171 30.78 -11.54 -32.35
CA ARG A 171 30.88 -12.81 -31.60
C ARG A 171 30.84 -14.05 -32.49
N SER A 172 31.88 -14.86 -32.35
CA SER A 172 32.11 -16.10 -33.10
C SER A 172 31.23 -17.28 -32.73
N ASP A 173 30.31 -17.12 -31.73
CA ASP A 173 29.48 -18.22 -31.22
C ASP A 173 28.04 -18.24 -31.77
N GLY A 174 27.72 -17.35 -32.69
CA GLY A 174 26.43 -17.32 -33.38
C GLY A 174 25.23 -16.97 -32.50
N LYS A 175 25.42 -16.61 -31.22
CA LYS A 175 24.38 -16.13 -30.31
C LYS A 175 24.43 -14.60 -30.22
N SER A 176 23.53 -13.95 -30.92
CA SER A 176 23.37 -12.50 -31.01
C SER A 176 22.81 -11.87 -29.74
N THR A 177 23.48 -12.02 -28.59
CA THR A 177 23.07 -11.31 -27.37
C THR A 177 24.16 -10.30 -27.00
N CYS A 178 23.79 -9.01 -27.02
CA CYS A 178 24.65 -7.94 -26.48
C CYS A 178 24.96 -8.23 -25.00
N ARG A 179 26.14 -7.84 -24.55
CA ARG A 179 26.55 -7.93 -23.14
C ARG A 179 26.54 -6.54 -22.53
N ALA A 180 26.13 -6.42 -21.26
CA ALA A 180 26.27 -5.18 -20.51
C ALA A 180 27.78 -4.86 -20.29
N VAL A 181 28.17 -3.64 -20.61
CA VAL A 181 29.56 -3.14 -20.53
C VAL A 181 29.69 -1.86 -19.72
N GLY A 182 28.63 -1.38 -19.12
CA GLY A 182 28.65 -0.19 -18.28
C GLY A 182 27.33 0.57 -18.24
N ALA A 183 27.41 1.85 -17.93
CA ALA A 183 26.26 2.75 -17.90
C ALA A 183 26.63 4.20 -18.26
N ALA A 184 25.65 4.95 -18.75
CA ALA A 184 25.71 6.40 -18.85
C ALA A 184 24.96 7.01 -17.66
N ALA A 185 25.49 8.08 -17.08
CA ALA A 185 24.90 8.71 -15.88
C ALA A 185 25.05 10.23 -15.95
N VAL A 186 24.23 10.92 -15.14
CA VAL A 186 24.28 12.37 -14.96
C VAL A 186 24.33 12.73 -13.48
N ASN A 187 25.17 13.70 -13.13
CA ASN A 187 25.20 14.23 -11.77
C ASN A 187 24.03 15.20 -11.56
N SER A 188 23.13 14.85 -10.62
CA SER A 188 21.91 15.61 -10.34
C SER A 188 22.14 16.98 -9.70
N ARG A 189 23.39 17.31 -9.35
CA ARG A 189 23.77 18.60 -8.75
C ARG A 189 24.60 19.46 -9.69
N THR A 190 25.58 18.86 -10.38
CA THR A 190 26.47 19.58 -11.27
C THR A 190 26.03 19.58 -12.73
N GLY A 191 25.18 18.63 -13.09
CA GLY A 191 24.80 18.38 -14.49
C GLY A 191 25.89 17.72 -15.32
N GLU A 192 26.96 17.22 -14.71
CA GLU A 192 28.07 16.57 -15.41
C GLU A 192 27.65 15.19 -15.95
N PHE A 193 28.02 14.90 -17.20
CA PHE A 193 27.75 13.61 -17.82
C PHE A 193 28.91 12.65 -17.58
N VAL A 194 28.57 11.43 -17.15
CA VAL A 194 29.55 10.41 -16.77
C VAL A 194 29.28 9.12 -17.55
N ALA A 195 30.36 8.58 -18.15
CA ALA A 195 30.36 7.26 -18.75
C ALA A 195 31.10 6.28 -17.83
N VAL A 196 30.44 5.16 -17.51
CA VAL A 196 31.04 4.09 -16.69
C VAL A 196 31.27 2.86 -17.54
N ALA A 197 32.49 2.33 -17.51
CA ALA A 197 32.82 1.03 -18.07
C ALA A 197 32.91 0.00 -16.95
N ALA A 198 32.26 -1.16 -17.13
CA ALA A 198 32.20 -2.22 -16.13
C ALA A 198 32.17 -3.60 -16.75
N LYS A 199 32.75 -4.59 -16.07
CA LYS A 199 32.68 -6.00 -16.49
C LYS A 199 31.33 -6.66 -16.18
N ALA A 200 30.63 -6.16 -15.16
CA ALA A 200 29.28 -6.56 -14.78
C ALA A 200 28.49 -5.37 -14.24
N VAL A 201 27.18 -5.36 -14.46
CA VAL A 201 26.24 -4.31 -14.00
C VAL A 201 25.12 -4.95 -13.21
N ILE A 202 24.89 -4.46 -11.99
CA ILE A 202 23.81 -4.90 -11.11
C ILE A 202 22.80 -3.76 -10.95
N LEU A 203 21.56 -3.98 -11.41
CA LEU A 203 20.44 -3.07 -11.20
C LEU A 203 19.76 -3.37 -9.85
N ALA A 204 19.71 -2.37 -8.98
CA ALA A 204 19.11 -2.46 -7.66
C ALA A 204 18.33 -1.19 -7.32
N THR A 205 17.52 -0.71 -8.29
CA THR A 205 16.85 0.59 -8.25
C THR A 205 15.50 0.59 -7.54
N GLY A 206 15.06 -0.58 -7.06
CA GLY A 206 13.77 -0.73 -6.38
C GLY A 206 12.58 -0.72 -7.35
N ALA A 207 11.40 -0.47 -6.81
CA ALA A 207 10.12 -0.49 -7.50
C ALA A 207 9.93 0.69 -8.49
N CYS A 208 8.84 0.65 -9.25
CA CYS A 208 8.25 1.83 -9.90
C CYS A 208 7.02 2.27 -9.09
N GLY A 209 7.24 2.90 -7.95
CA GLY A 209 6.17 3.39 -7.07
C GLY A 209 5.47 4.63 -7.62
N ARG A 210 6.15 5.42 -8.48
CA ARG A 210 5.58 6.60 -9.14
C ARG A 210 4.91 6.26 -10.49
N LEU A 211 4.30 5.10 -10.62
CA LEU A 211 3.54 4.72 -11.82
C LEU A 211 2.17 5.40 -11.83
N GLY A 212 1.33 5.14 -10.84
CA GLY A 212 0.06 5.82 -10.62
C GLY A 212 0.21 7.08 -9.76
N LEU A 213 -0.80 7.94 -9.80
CA LEU A 213 -0.88 9.12 -8.94
C LEU A 213 -1.59 8.73 -7.64
N PRO A 214 -1.07 9.08 -6.46
CA PRO A 214 -1.75 8.83 -5.19
C PRO A 214 -3.06 9.60 -5.08
N ALA A 215 -3.96 9.13 -4.24
CA ALA A 215 -5.27 9.77 -4.02
C ALA A 215 -5.16 11.23 -3.57
N SER A 216 -4.08 11.58 -2.85
CA SER A 216 -3.77 12.96 -2.46
C SER A 216 -3.41 13.88 -3.64
N GLY A 217 -3.09 13.33 -4.82
CA GLY A 217 -2.57 14.09 -5.96
C GLY A 217 -1.13 14.58 -5.80
N TYR A 218 -0.48 14.31 -4.67
CA TYR A 218 0.87 14.78 -4.40
C TYR A 218 1.91 13.97 -5.19
N LEU A 219 2.67 14.63 -6.08
CA LEU A 219 3.59 13.96 -7.02
C LEU A 219 4.66 13.09 -6.34
N TYR A 220 5.10 13.47 -5.17
CA TYR A 220 6.12 12.74 -4.42
C TYR A 220 5.54 11.85 -3.32
N GLY A 221 4.20 11.78 -3.25
CA GLY A 221 3.49 10.80 -2.45
C GLY A 221 3.50 9.44 -3.15
N THR A 222 3.88 8.40 -2.43
CA THR A 222 3.84 7.02 -2.91
C THR A 222 3.92 6.08 -1.72
N TYR A 223 3.35 4.89 -1.88
CA TYR A 223 3.48 3.82 -0.89
C TYR A 223 4.96 3.43 -0.69
N GLU A 224 5.71 3.39 -1.79
CA GLU A 224 7.14 3.08 -1.81
C GLU A 224 8.01 4.34 -1.57
N ASN A 225 9.27 4.27 -1.91
CA ASN A 225 10.17 5.42 -1.82
C ASN A 225 9.83 6.46 -2.90
N PRO A 226 9.74 7.76 -2.56
CA PRO A 226 9.42 8.83 -3.53
C PRO A 226 10.39 8.95 -4.71
N THR A 227 11.58 8.38 -4.62
CA THR A 227 12.55 8.38 -5.72
C THR A 227 12.33 7.25 -6.73
N ASN A 228 11.41 6.32 -6.48
CA ASN A 228 11.16 5.14 -7.30
C ASN A 228 10.38 5.48 -8.57
N ALA A 229 11.09 5.86 -9.63
CA ALA A 229 10.55 6.28 -10.92
C ALA A 229 10.60 5.18 -12.00
N GLY A 230 10.93 3.93 -11.64
CA GLY A 230 11.07 2.83 -12.60
C GLY A 230 12.36 2.83 -13.37
N ASP A 231 13.40 3.46 -12.84
CA ASP A 231 14.73 3.62 -13.48
C ASP A 231 15.27 2.29 -14.03
N GLY A 232 15.30 1.26 -13.20
CA GLY A 232 15.83 -0.06 -13.59
C GLY A 232 14.93 -0.80 -14.58
N TYR A 233 13.62 -0.62 -14.50
CA TYR A 233 12.69 -1.19 -15.49
C TYR A 233 12.96 -0.63 -16.88
N SER A 234 13.07 0.69 -17.01
CA SER A 234 13.37 1.37 -18.27
C SER A 234 14.76 1.01 -18.77
N MET A 235 15.78 1.04 -17.89
CA MET A 235 17.16 0.71 -18.28
C MET A 235 17.31 -0.75 -18.74
N ALA A 236 16.67 -1.69 -18.05
CA ALA A 236 16.68 -3.11 -18.45
C ALA A 236 15.99 -3.32 -19.81
N TYR A 237 14.82 -2.70 -20.00
CA TYR A 237 14.09 -2.75 -21.27
C TYR A 237 14.94 -2.23 -22.44
N HIS A 238 15.56 -1.07 -22.28
CA HIS A 238 16.40 -0.48 -23.33
C HIS A 238 17.71 -1.25 -23.58
N ALA A 239 18.19 -2.00 -22.60
CA ALA A 239 19.31 -2.92 -22.75
C ALA A 239 18.93 -4.25 -23.44
N GLY A 240 17.65 -4.48 -23.73
CA GLY A 240 17.14 -5.70 -24.34
C GLY A 240 16.88 -6.85 -23.38
N ALA A 241 16.89 -6.59 -22.06
CA ALA A 241 16.52 -7.59 -21.06
C ALA A 241 15.01 -7.85 -21.07
N GLU A 242 14.63 -9.07 -20.71
CA GLU A 242 13.23 -9.41 -20.50
C GLU A 242 12.73 -8.90 -19.15
N LEU A 243 11.48 -8.43 -19.16
CA LEU A 243 10.72 -8.11 -17.95
C LEU A 243 9.49 -9.02 -17.90
N SER A 244 9.06 -9.37 -16.72
CA SER A 244 7.97 -10.34 -16.50
C SER A 244 6.94 -9.80 -15.53
N GLY A 245 5.68 -10.22 -15.72
CA GLY A 245 4.59 -9.89 -14.81
C GLY A 245 4.25 -8.40 -14.74
N ILE A 246 4.56 -7.63 -15.78
CA ILE A 246 4.37 -6.17 -15.77
C ILE A 246 2.88 -5.78 -15.77
N GLU A 247 2.01 -6.70 -16.06
CA GLU A 247 0.56 -6.58 -15.88
C GLU A 247 0.06 -6.83 -14.45
N CYS A 248 0.90 -7.43 -13.60
CA CYS A 248 0.60 -7.73 -12.20
C CYS A 248 1.03 -6.55 -11.32
N PHE A 249 0.10 -5.66 -11.02
CA PHE A 249 0.43 -4.45 -10.27
C PHE A 249 0.57 -4.70 -8.78
N GLN A 250 1.38 -3.90 -8.12
CA GLN A 250 1.34 -3.78 -6.68
C GLN A 250 0.30 -2.73 -6.31
N VAL A 251 -0.63 -3.11 -5.44
CA VAL A 251 -1.63 -2.23 -4.82
C VAL A 251 -1.72 -2.59 -3.35
N ASN A 252 -1.56 -1.61 -2.47
CA ASN A 252 -1.52 -1.85 -1.03
C ASN A 252 -2.51 -0.94 -0.29
N PRO A 253 -2.98 -1.32 0.90
CA PRO A 253 -3.75 -0.44 1.74
C PRO A 253 -2.83 0.57 2.42
N LEU A 254 -3.23 1.83 2.36
CA LEU A 254 -2.54 2.93 3.02
C LEU A 254 -3.49 3.69 3.96
N ILE A 255 -2.91 4.47 4.84
CA ILE A 255 -3.68 5.41 5.65
C ILE A 255 -4.16 6.53 4.73
N LYS A 256 -5.45 6.86 4.79
CA LYS A 256 -5.99 7.98 4.05
C LYS A 256 -5.22 9.27 4.39
N ASP A 257 -4.91 10.04 3.37
CA ASP A 257 -4.18 11.32 3.47
C ASP A 257 -2.75 11.22 4.04
N TYR A 258 -2.23 10.02 4.18
CA TYR A 258 -0.85 9.77 4.57
C TYR A 258 -0.16 8.88 3.55
N ASN A 259 0.99 9.32 3.04
CA ASN A 259 1.74 8.56 2.04
C ASN A 259 2.55 7.43 2.71
N GLY A 260 1.85 6.45 3.21
CA GLY A 260 2.48 5.32 3.87
C GLY A 260 1.49 4.20 4.19
N PRO A 261 2.01 3.01 4.45
CA PRO A 261 1.19 1.83 4.68
C PRO A 261 0.29 1.99 5.92
N ALA A 262 -0.90 1.42 5.86
CA ALA A 262 -1.79 1.28 7.02
C ALA A 262 -1.17 0.37 8.09
N CYS A 263 -0.22 -0.49 7.69
CA CYS A 263 0.48 -1.45 8.55
C CYS A 263 -0.48 -2.40 9.29
N ALA A 264 -1.54 -2.81 8.63
CA ALA A 264 -2.44 -3.81 9.19
C ALA A 264 -1.70 -5.12 9.52
N TYR A 265 -0.66 -5.47 8.76
CA TYR A 265 0.20 -6.62 9.06
C TYR A 265 0.96 -6.48 10.41
N VAL A 266 1.16 -5.27 10.90
CA VAL A 266 1.68 -5.03 12.26
C VAL A 266 0.55 -5.09 13.28
N ALA A 267 -0.61 -4.47 12.98
CA ALA A 267 -1.73 -4.37 13.90
C ALA A 267 -2.53 -5.68 14.04
N ASN A 268 -2.68 -6.46 12.98
CA ASN A 268 -3.45 -7.71 13.01
C ASN A 268 -2.94 -8.72 14.04
N PRO A 269 -1.62 -8.97 14.19
CA PRO A 269 -1.12 -9.84 15.26
C PRO A 269 -1.42 -9.36 16.68
N PHE A 270 -1.73 -8.08 16.87
CA PHE A 270 -2.18 -7.52 18.13
C PHE A 270 -3.71 -7.53 18.29
N GLY A 271 -4.44 -8.04 17.29
CA GLY A 271 -5.89 -8.15 17.29
C GLY A 271 -6.61 -7.02 16.54
N GLY A 272 -5.90 -6.21 15.76
CA GLY A 272 -6.50 -5.28 14.80
C GLY A 272 -7.12 -6.05 13.62
N TYR A 273 -8.13 -5.48 13.01
CA TYR A 273 -8.76 -6.04 11.81
C TYR A 273 -9.46 -4.95 10.98
N GLN A 274 -9.79 -5.28 9.74
CA GLN A 274 -10.43 -4.33 8.83
C GLN A 274 -11.94 -4.36 8.97
N VAL A 275 -12.55 -3.18 9.06
CA VAL A 275 -14.00 -3.00 9.11
C VAL A 275 -14.45 -1.95 8.09
N ASN A 276 -15.70 -2.08 7.64
CA ASN A 276 -16.39 -1.04 6.89
C ASN A 276 -16.94 0.08 7.80
N ALA A 277 -17.63 1.05 7.24
CA ALA A 277 -18.23 2.16 7.98
C ALA A 277 -19.33 1.71 8.97
N LEU A 278 -19.86 0.51 8.80
CA LEU A 278 -20.86 -0.10 9.70
C LEU A 278 -20.21 -0.87 10.87
N GLY A 279 -18.87 -0.92 10.91
CA GLY A 279 -18.13 -1.71 11.87
C GLY A 279 -18.10 -3.22 11.59
N GLU A 280 -18.57 -3.64 10.43
CA GLU A 280 -18.57 -5.04 9.99
C GLU A 280 -17.19 -5.44 9.46
N ARG A 281 -16.70 -6.58 9.92
CA ARG A 281 -15.51 -7.20 9.32
C ARG A 281 -15.87 -7.79 7.97
N PHE A 282 -15.27 -7.31 6.91
CA PHE A 282 -15.61 -7.69 5.52
C PHE A 282 -14.54 -8.57 4.87
N VAL A 283 -13.38 -8.71 5.49
CA VAL A 283 -12.28 -9.52 4.97
C VAL A 283 -11.62 -10.28 6.12
N ASP A 284 -11.35 -11.56 5.89
CA ASP A 284 -10.59 -12.41 6.80
C ASP A 284 -9.22 -12.66 6.19
N SER A 285 -8.31 -11.76 6.47
CA SER A 285 -6.99 -11.81 5.86
C SER A 285 -5.92 -11.37 6.84
N ASP A 286 -4.94 -12.22 6.97
CA ASP A 286 -3.74 -11.94 7.73
C ASP A 286 -2.65 -11.32 6.85
N TYR A 287 -2.84 -11.31 5.51
CA TYR A 287 -1.80 -10.96 4.58
C TYR A 287 -2.29 -10.28 3.29
N TRP A 288 -1.47 -9.36 2.78
CA TRP A 288 -1.76 -8.62 1.55
C TRP A 288 -1.64 -9.50 0.31
N SER A 289 -2.75 -9.69 -0.36
CA SER A 289 -2.82 -10.35 -1.66
C SER A 289 -3.69 -9.53 -2.60
N GLY A 290 -3.58 -9.79 -3.89
CA GLY A 290 -4.47 -9.17 -4.86
C GLY A 290 -5.94 -9.49 -4.60
N GLN A 291 -6.23 -10.68 -4.10
CA GLN A 291 -7.58 -11.11 -3.72
C GLN A 291 -8.12 -10.27 -2.55
N MET A 292 -7.32 -10.07 -1.51
CA MET A 292 -7.69 -9.19 -0.41
C MET A 292 -7.90 -7.75 -0.89
N MET A 293 -7.03 -7.25 -1.75
CA MET A 293 -7.17 -5.90 -2.28
C MET A 293 -8.41 -5.73 -3.15
N ALA A 294 -8.88 -6.80 -3.82
CA ALA A 294 -10.15 -6.78 -4.53
C ALA A 294 -11.34 -6.65 -3.56
N GLU A 295 -11.30 -7.32 -2.42
CA GLU A 295 -12.33 -7.16 -1.37
C GLU A 295 -12.31 -5.74 -0.77
N VAL A 296 -11.11 -5.22 -0.47
CA VAL A 296 -10.93 -3.84 0.01
C VAL A 296 -11.52 -2.82 -0.97
N LYS A 297 -11.20 -2.97 -2.26
CA LYS A 297 -11.75 -2.09 -3.31
C LYS A 297 -13.26 -2.17 -3.38
N ARG A 298 -13.79 -3.37 -3.38
CA ARG A 298 -15.24 -3.64 -3.46
C ARG A 298 -15.98 -2.99 -2.28
N GLU A 299 -15.39 -3.07 -1.09
CA GLU A 299 -15.98 -2.50 0.11
C GLU A 299 -15.91 -0.96 0.12
N ILE A 300 -14.78 -0.36 -0.34
CA ILE A 300 -14.65 1.09 -0.49
C ILE A 300 -15.68 1.64 -1.49
N GLU A 301 -15.92 0.95 -2.61
CA GLU A 301 -16.83 1.38 -3.66
C GLU A 301 -18.30 1.07 -3.35
N SER A 302 -18.56 0.26 -2.34
CA SER A 302 -19.92 -0.04 -1.88
C SER A 302 -20.49 1.11 -1.04
N ALA A 303 -21.77 1.07 -0.77
CA ALA A 303 -22.42 1.98 0.16
C ALA A 303 -21.94 1.82 1.64
N ARG A 304 -21.07 0.84 1.91
CA ARG A 304 -20.51 0.54 3.23
C ARG A 304 -19.13 1.14 3.48
N GLY A 305 -18.50 1.78 2.46
CA GLY A 305 -17.30 2.58 2.66
C GLY A 305 -17.57 3.84 3.50
N PRO A 306 -16.56 4.49 4.07
CA PRO A 306 -15.14 4.14 4.06
C PRO A 306 -14.79 2.91 4.90
N ILE A 307 -13.54 2.44 4.79
CA ILE A 307 -13.03 1.31 5.57
C ILE A 307 -11.98 1.75 6.58
N TYR A 308 -11.86 0.97 7.64
CA TYR A 308 -10.97 1.29 8.75
C TYR A 308 -10.15 0.08 9.17
N LEU A 309 -8.92 0.33 9.60
CA LEU A 309 -8.18 -0.59 10.46
C LEU A 309 -8.65 -0.33 11.89
N LYS A 310 -9.42 -1.27 12.42
CA LYS A 310 -9.99 -1.18 13.78
C LYS A 310 -8.95 -1.63 14.79
N VAL A 311 -8.59 -0.72 15.67
CA VAL A 311 -7.64 -0.96 16.76
C VAL A 311 -8.17 -0.42 18.11
N SER A 312 -9.16 0.47 18.09
CA SER A 312 -9.70 1.15 19.28
C SER A 312 -10.31 0.22 20.34
N HIS A 313 -10.60 -1.05 20.00
CA HIS A 313 -11.09 -2.06 20.91
C HIS A 313 -9.98 -2.76 21.72
N LEU A 314 -8.71 -2.53 21.37
CA LEU A 314 -7.58 -3.20 22.01
C LEU A 314 -7.31 -2.64 23.41
N PRO A 315 -6.77 -3.44 24.33
CA PRO A 315 -6.32 -2.97 25.64
C PRO A 315 -5.29 -1.85 25.53
N ASP A 316 -5.30 -0.90 26.47
CA ASP A 316 -4.43 0.28 26.45
C ASP A 316 -2.93 -0.06 26.36
N GLU A 317 -2.48 -1.09 27.05
CA GLU A 317 -1.10 -1.56 26.98
C GLU A 317 -0.75 -2.12 25.59
N THR A 318 -1.67 -2.83 24.97
CA THR A 318 -1.51 -3.34 23.60
C THR A 318 -1.43 -2.18 22.61
N LEU A 319 -2.28 -1.16 22.76
CA LEU A 319 -2.24 0.05 21.96
C LEU A 319 -0.93 0.80 22.14
N THR A 320 -0.44 0.93 23.39
CA THR A 320 0.86 1.55 23.67
C THR A 320 2.01 0.81 23.00
N ALA A 321 2.01 -0.53 23.06
CA ALA A 321 3.01 -1.35 22.37
C ALA A 321 2.94 -1.17 20.84
N LEU A 322 1.73 -1.16 20.29
CA LEU A 322 1.49 -0.94 18.86
C LEU A 322 1.93 0.45 18.41
N GLU A 323 1.61 1.50 19.18
CA GLU A 323 2.07 2.86 18.93
C GLU A 323 3.60 2.95 18.91
N ASN A 324 4.27 2.32 19.86
CA ASN A 324 5.72 2.30 19.91
C ASN A 324 6.33 1.71 18.63
N ILE A 325 5.76 0.64 18.11
CA ILE A 325 6.21 0.05 16.84
C ILE A 325 5.92 1.00 15.69
N LEU A 326 4.68 1.43 15.53
CA LEU A 326 4.22 2.18 14.36
C LEU A 326 4.79 3.61 14.30
N HIS A 327 4.98 4.26 15.45
CA HIS A 327 5.37 5.67 15.54
C HIS A 327 6.85 5.89 15.78
N THR A 328 7.59 4.87 16.22
CA THR A 328 9.02 5.05 16.54
C THR A 328 9.93 4.19 15.67
N THR A 329 9.55 2.96 15.41
CA THR A 329 10.38 1.97 14.72
C THR A 329 10.08 1.91 13.23
N GLU A 330 8.80 1.80 12.90
CA GLU A 330 8.36 1.60 11.51
C GLU A 330 8.35 2.93 10.74
N ARG A 331 7.52 3.89 11.17
CA ARG A 331 7.45 5.20 10.49
C ARG A 331 7.25 6.34 11.50
N PRO A 332 8.31 6.98 11.96
CA PRO A 332 8.20 8.09 12.94
C PRO A 332 7.29 9.23 12.49
N THR A 333 7.21 9.50 11.18
CA THR A 333 6.33 10.54 10.63
C THR A 333 4.85 10.25 10.80
N ARG A 334 4.46 8.97 10.97
CA ARG A 334 3.08 8.58 11.26
C ARG A 334 2.59 9.11 12.60
N GLY A 335 3.43 9.03 13.63
CA GLY A 335 3.10 9.61 14.94
C GLY A 335 2.80 11.09 14.85
N THR A 336 3.63 11.85 14.12
CA THR A 336 3.39 13.27 13.86
C THR A 336 2.10 13.51 13.08
N PHE A 337 1.82 12.70 12.06
CA PHE A 337 0.59 12.81 11.27
C PHE A 337 -0.65 12.64 12.14
N HIS A 338 -0.70 11.60 12.97
CA HIS A 338 -1.82 11.35 13.87
C HIS A 338 -1.94 12.43 14.95
N ALA A 339 -0.82 12.82 15.57
CA ALA A 339 -0.81 13.85 16.61
C ALA A 339 -1.33 15.20 16.09
N ASN A 340 -0.95 15.59 14.88
CA ASN A 340 -1.41 16.85 14.27
C ASN A 340 -2.92 16.85 13.94
N ARG A 341 -3.55 15.66 13.87
CA ARG A 341 -4.97 15.49 13.63
C ARG A 341 -5.77 15.19 14.89
N GLY A 342 -5.12 15.14 16.05
CA GLY A 342 -5.76 14.73 17.31
C GLY A 342 -6.21 13.28 17.32
N HIS A 343 -5.66 12.43 16.45
CA HIS A 343 -6.01 11.01 16.37
C HIS A 343 -5.24 10.22 17.42
N ASP A 344 -5.98 9.51 18.26
CA ASP A 344 -5.48 8.54 19.22
C ASP A 344 -6.09 7.18 18.89
N TYR A 345 -5.31 6.13 18.81
CA TYR A 345 -5.80 4.76 18.52
C TYR A 345 -6.81 4.23 19.55
N ARG A 346 -6.87 4.85 20.74
CA ARG A 346 -7.86 4.53 21.77
C ARG A 346 -9.27 5.00 21.41
N THR A 347 -9.35 6.04 20.57
CA THR A 347 -10.62 6.72 20.24
C THR A 347 -10.90 6.78 18.74
N HIS A 348 -9.88 6.55 17.90
CA HIS A 348 -9.99 6.66 16.46
C HIS A 348 -9.43 5.41 15.79
N ASP A 349 -10.25 4.76 14.99
CA ASP A 349 -9.80 3.75 14.05
C ASP A 349 -9.12 4.41 12.84
N VAL A 350 -8.19 3.72 12.21
CA VAL A 350 -7.39 4.28 11.12
C VAL A 350 -8.15 4.14 9.81
N GLU A 351 -8.61 5.25 9.24
CA GLU A 351 -9.24 5.21 7.92
C GLU A 351 -8.21 4.78 6.87
N MET A 352 -8.60 3.77 6.10
CA MET A 352 -7.75 3.18 5.07
C MET A 352 -8.24 3.54 3.66
N HIS A 353 -7.30 3.55 2.75
CA HIS A 353 -7.53 3.71 1.33
C HIS A 353 -6.65 2.73 0.54
N ILE A 354 -6.84 2.70 -0.77
CA ILE A 354 -5.97 1.94 -1.68
C ILE A 354 -4.84 2.85 -2.12
N SER A 355 -3.60 2.32 -2.12
CA SER A 355 -2.46 3.01 -2.71
C SER A 355 -2.63 3.19 -4.22
N GLU A 356 -1.83 4.08 -4.78
CA GLU A 356 -1.55 4.10 -6.21
C GLU A 356 -1.09 2.72 -6.70
N ILE A 357 -1.27 2.47 -8.00
CA ILE A 357 -0.68 1.29 -8.61
C ILE A 357 0.81 1.51 -8.86
N GLY A 358 1.59 0.46 -8.66
CA GLY A 358 3.03 0.44 -8.92
C GLY A 358 3.48 -0.87 -9.54
N LEU A 359 4.74 -0.90 -9.98
CA LEU A 359 5.42 -2.12 -10.37
C LEU A 359 6.46 -2.47 -9.30
N CYS A 360 6.35 -3.66 -8.74
CA CYS A 360 7.21 -4.11 -7.66
C CYS A 360 7.10 -5.62 -7.49
N SER A 361 8.19 -6.30 -7.26
CA SER A 361 8.16 -7.71 -6.86
C SER A 361 8.02 -7.89 -5.35
N GLY A 362 8.13 -6.82 -4.58
CA GLY A 362 8.04 -6.87 -3.12
C GLY A 362 6.72 -7.48 -2.63
N HIS A 363 5.60 -7.02 -3.16
CA HIS A 363 4.26 -7.50 -2.84
C HIS A 363 3.50 -8.10 -4.03
N SER A 364 4.11 -8.11 -5.21
CA SER A 364 3.53 -8.72 -6.41
C SER A 364 4.59 -9.52 -7.17
N ALA A 365 4.56 -9.57 -8.49
CA ALA A 365 5.47 -10.37 -9.29
C ALA A 365 6.10 -9.60 -10.45
N SER A 366 5.89 -8.28 -10.54
CA SER A 366 6.38 -7.49 -11.66
C SER A 366 7.84 -7.09 -11.51
N GLY A 367 8.67 -7.41 -12.50
CA GLY A 367 10.08 -7.04 -12.45
C GLY A 367 10.89 -7.50 -13.65
N VAL A 368 12.18 -7.25 -13.61
CA VAL A 368 13.16 -7.77 -14.56
C VAL A 368 13.29 -9.28 -14.37
N TRP A 369 13.16 -10.03 -15.45
CA TRP A 369 13.29 -11.48 -15.43
C TRP A 369 14.68 -11.90 -15.00
N VAL A 370 14.75 -12.73 -13.95
CA VAL A 370 16.01 -13.24 -13.41
C VAL A 370 15.95 -14.74 -13.15
N ASP A 371 17.12 -15.36 -13.14
CA ASP A 371 17.28 -16.73 -12.67
C ASP A 371 17.66 -16.78 -11.17
N GLU A 372 17.97 -17.99 -10.68
CA GLU A 372 18.36 -18.26 -9.29
C GLU A 372 19.73 -17.64 -8.89
N HIS A 373 20.45 -17.02 -9.80
CA HIS A 373 21.69 -16.29 -9.57
C HIS A 373 21.54 -14.77 -9.82
N ALA A 374 20.32 -14.29 -9.88
CA ALA A 374 19.99 -12.90 -10.19
C ALA A 374 20.41 -12.42 -11.60
N ARG A 375 20.74 -13.34 -12.53
CA ARG A 375 21.13 -13.02 -13.90
C ARG A 375 19.90 -12.69 -14.72
N THR A 376 19.97 -11.60 -15.49
CA THR A 376 18.96 -11.28 -16.50
C THR A 376 19.21 -12.05 -17.80
N THR A 377 18.39 -11.84 -18.80
CA THR A 377 18.58 -12.39 -20.15
C THR A 377 19.72 -11.73 -20.91
N VAL A 378 20.24 -10.59 -20.43
CA VAL A 378 21.40 -9.90 -20.99
C VAL A 378 22.67 -10.32 -20.24
N PRO A 379 23.65 -10.94 -20.89
CA PRO A 379 24.91 -11.32 -20.24
C PRO A 379 25.57 -10.13 -19.54
N GLY A 380 26.07 -10.35 -18.32
CA GLY A 380 26.73 -9.32 -17.53
C GLY A 380 25.78 -8.33 -16.87
N LEU A 381 24.46 -8.46 -17.07
CA LEU A 381 23.43 -7.67 -16.41
C LEU A 381 22.68 -8.50 -15.38
N TYR A 382 22.56 -7.97 -14.19
CA TYR A 382 21.86 -8.56 -13.02
C TYR A 382 20.78 -7.62 -12.54
N ALA A 383 19.76 -8.17 -11.87
CA ALA A 383 18.75 -7.38 -11.16
C ALA A 383 18.48 -7.98 -9.79
N ALA A 384 18.27 -7.14 -8.78
CA ALA A 384 18.06 -7.54 -7.41
C ALA A 384 17.07 -6.63 -6.69
N GLY A 385 16.47 -7.14 -5.62
CA GLY A 385 15.47 -6.43 -4.83
C GLY A 385 14.12 -6.35 -5.53
N ASP A 386 13.35 -5.31 -5.23
CA ASP A 386 11.99 -5.11 -5.75
C ASP A 386 11.92 -4.97 -7.27
N LEU A 387 13.04 -4.72 -7.90
CA LEU A 387 13.18 -4.69 -9.35
C LEU A 387 13.20 -6.08 -10.00
N ALA A 388 13.69 -7.09 -9.29
CA ALA A 388 13.82 -8.44 -9.85
C ALA A 388 12.48 -9.19 -9.77
N CYS A 389 12.11 -9.90 -10.83
CA CYS A 389 10.87 -10.68 -10.90
C CYS A 389 10.93 -11.94 -10.00
N VAL A 390 10.98 -11.72 -8.68
CA VAL A 390 10.88 -12.76 -7.67
C VAL A 390 9.65 -12.46 -6.82
N PRO A 391 8.57 -13.25 -6.94
CA PRO A 391 7.30 -12.91 -6.29
C PRO A 391 7.43 -12.80 -4.77
N HIS A 392 6.76 -11.79 -4.21
CA HIS A 392 6.71 -11.54 -2.77
C HIS A 392 8.10 -11.51 -2.12
N ASN A 393 9.03 -10.83 -2.79
CA ASN A 393 10.45 -10.85 -2.44
C ASN A 393 10.75 -10.14 -1.11
N TYR A 394 10.03 -9.06 -0.80
CA TYR A 394 10.17 -8.25 0.41
C TYR A 394 11.62 -7.83 0.72
N MET A 395 11.86 -7.39 1.94
CA MET A 395 13.19 -6.97 2.37
C MET A 395 14.18 -8.14 2.42
N ILE A 396 13.75 -9.32 2.89
CA ILE A 396 14.65 -10.48 2.98
C ILE A 396 15.14 -10.91 1.60
N GLY A 397 14.26 -10.93 0.61
CA GLY A 397 14.64 -11.26 -0.76
C GLY A 397 15.53 -10.19 -1.40
N ALA A 398 15.37 -8.92 -1.02
CA ALA A 398 16.28 -7.86 -1.47
C ALA A 398 17.72 -8.10 -0.96
N PHE A 399 17.89 -8.54 0.28
CA PHE A 399 19.20 -8.94 0.81
C PHE A 399 19.74 -10.19 0.09
N VAL A 400 18.91 -11.22 -0.07
CA VAL A 400 19.31 -12.49 -0.69
C VAL A 400 19.73 -12.28 -2.15
N TYR A 401 18.93 -11.56 -2.93
CA TYR A 401 19.23 -11.33 -4.36
C TYR A 401 20.35 -10.32 -4.56
N GLY A 402 20.51 -9.35 -3.67
CA GLY A 402 21.70 -8.51 -3.64
C GLY A 402 22.97 -9.35 -3.41
N ASP A 403 22.94 -10.25 -2.44
CA ASP A 403 24.04 -11.17 -2.15
C ASP A 403 24.35 -12.09 -3.35
N LEU A 404 23.33 -12.74 -3.92
CA LEU A 404 23.47 -13.60 -5.10
C LEU A 404 24.06 -12.85 -6.32
N ALA A 405 23.55 -11.66 -6.61
CA ALA A 405 24.05 -10.85 -7.71
C ALA A 405 25.52 -10.46 -7.50
N GLY A 406 25.86 -10.02 -6.29
CA GLY A 406 27.23 -9.64 -5.94
C GLY A 406 28.18 -10.84 -6.00
N GLU A 407 27.78 -12.00 -5.48
CA GLU A 407 28.56 -13.23 -5.50
C GLU A 407 28.83 -13.69 -6.94
N HIS A 408 27.76 -13.82 -7.74
CA HIS A 408 27.90 -14.30 -9.11
C HIS A 408 28.64 -13.30 -10.02
N ALA A 409 28.33 -12.01 -9.93
CA ALA A 409 29.05 -10.98 -10.70
C ALA A 409 30.54 -11.00 -10.40
N ALA A 410 30.93 -11.03 -9.12
CA ALA A 410 32.34 -11.11 -8.72
C ALA A 410 33.03 -12.37 -9.24
N SER A 411 32.34 -13.53 -9.25
CA SER A 411 32.89 -14.78 -9.77
C SER A 411 33.19 -14.74 -11.28
N THR A 412 32.47 -13.91 -12.03
CA THR A 412 32.66 -13.76 -13.48
C THR A 412 33.76 -12.77 -13.84
N VAL A 413 34.04 -11.80 -12.96
CA VAL A 413 35.02 -10.70 -13.20
C VAL A 413 36.37 -11.19 -13.69
N PRO A 414 37.01 -12.26 -13.15
CA PRO A 414 38.30 -12.75 -13.63
C PRO A 414 38.26 -13.29 -15.05
N HIS A 415 37.11 -13.64 -15.56
CA HIS A 415 36.90 -14.27 -16.87
C HIS A 415 36.40 -13.32 -17.94
N VAL A 416 36.20 -12.04 -17.59
CA VAL A 416 35.68 -10.99 -18.47
C VAL A 416 36.71 -9.91 -18.65
N ALA A 417 37.05 -9.65 -19.90
CA ALA A 417 37.94 -8.55 -20.24
C ALA A 417 37.32 -7.19 -19.92
N ALA A 418 38.13 -6.27 -19.41
CA ALA A 418 37.62 -4.91 -19.15
C ALA A 418 37.25 -4.25 -20.49
N PRO A 419 36.09 -3.59 -20.60
CA PRO A 419 35.72 -2.87 -21.82
C PRO A 419 36.72 -1.76 -22.13
N GLN A 420 37.33 -1.82 -23.27
CA GLN A 420 38.34 -0.81 -23.68
C GLN A 420 37.65 0.50 -24.09
N THR A 421 36.49 0.38 -24.70
CA THR A 421 35.64 1.50 -25.14
C THR A 421 34.22 1.30 -24.66
N VAL A 422 33.46 2.37 -24.57
CA VAL A 422 32.02 2.36 -24.37
C VAL A 422 31.32 2.78 -25.65
N PRO A 423 30.14 2.25 -25.98
CA PRO A 423 29.42 2.54 -27.21
C PRO A 423 29.11 4.03 -27.38
N ALA A 424 29.70 4.68 -28.36
CA ALA A 424 29.61 6.13 -28.57
C ALA A 424 28.20 6.59 -29.02
N ASP A 425 27.49 5.76 -29.77
CA ASP A 425 26.10 5.96 -30.20
C ASP A 425 25.16 5.94 -29.03
N GLN A 426 25.24 4.92 -28.16
CA GLN A 426 24.42 4.82 -26.96
C GLN A 426 24.72 5.96 -25.98
N LEU A 427 25.97 6.42 -25.88
CA LEU A 427 26.31 7.60 -25.08
C LEU A 427 25.69 8.88 -25.66
N ARG A 428 25.65 9.04 -26.99
CA ARG A 428 25.00 10.20 -27.63
C ARG A 428 23.50 10.18 -27.36
N ASP A 429 22.85 9.01 -27.44
CA ASP A 429 21.42 8.87 -27.16
C ASP A 429 21.10 9.18 -25.70
N ALA A 430 21.93 8.70 -24.77
CA ALA A 430 21.81 9.01 -23.34
C ALA A 430 22.04 10.51 -23.07
N HIS A 431 23.03 11.10 -23.72
CA HIS A 431 23.29 12.54 -23.61
C HIS A 431 22.12 13.37 -24.15
N GLU A 432 21.56 12.98 -25.27
CA GLU A 432 20.37 13.63 -25.84
C GLU A 432 19.17 13.54 -24.90
N LEU A 433 18.92 12.37 -24.33
CA LEU A 433 17.85 12.17 -23.35
C LEU A 433 17.97 13.12 -22.15
N VAL A 434 19.20 13.30 -21.65
CA VAL A 434 19.45 14.13 -20.45
C VAL A 434 19.37 15.62 -20.77
N TYR A 435 20.03 16.09 -21.83
CA TYR A 435 20.25 17.53 -22.03
C TYR A 435 19.28 18.20 -23.01
N ARG A 436 18.44 17.43 -23.68
CA ARG A 436 17.41 17.99 -24.57
C ARG A 436 16.57 19.09 -23.90
N PRO A 437 16.11 18.93 -22.62
CA PRO A 437 15.30 19.95 -21.97
C PRO A 437 15.96 21.31 -21.80
N LEU A 438 17.30 21.37 -21.75
CA LEU A 438 18.03 22.66 -21.67
C LEU A 438 17.88 23.54 -22.94
N ARG A 439 17.54 22.91 -24.07
CA ARG A 439 17.33 23.64 -25.33
C ARG A 439 15.95 24.30 -25.41
N GLN A 440 15.08 23.94 -24.49
CA GLN A 440 13.70 24.42 -24.44
C GLN A 440 13.34 24.84 -23.01
N PRO A 441 14.06 25.83 -22.43
CA PRO A 441 13.89 26.21 -21.03
C PRO A 441 12.46 26.68 -20.69
N ASP A 442 11.73 27.21 -21.70
CA ASP A 442 10.33 27.64 -21.57
C ASP A 442 9.32 26.53 -21.92
N GLY A 443 9.79 25.32 -22.16
CA GLY A 443 8.93 24.16 -22.41
C GLY A 443 8.11 23.75 -21.16
N PRO A 444 7.12 22.86 -21.31
CA PRO A 444 6.32 22.38 -20.19
C PRO A 444 7.22 21.87 -19.05
N PRO A 445 6.97 22.32 -17.81
CA PRO A 445 7.78 21.87 -16.65
C PRO A 445 7.49 20.43 -16.32
N GLN A 446 8.50 19.72 -15.82
CA GLN A 446 8.42 18.30 -15.47
C GLN A 446 7.21 17.94 -14.58
N PRO A 447 6.85 18.71 -13.51
CA PRO A 447 5.73 18.34 -12.66
C PRO A 447 4.39 18.24 -13.40
N GLN A 448 4.17 19.12 -14.36
CA GLN A 448 2.97 19.13 -15.18
C GLN A 448 2.86 17.86 -16.06
N VAL A 449 3.94 17.50 -16.72
CA VAL A 449 3.98 16.32 -17.61
C VAL A 449 3.87 15.02 -16.79
N GLU A 450 4.57 14.96 -15.65
CA GLU A 450 4.48 13.82 -14.73
C GLU A 450 3.06 13.64 -14.18
N TYR A 451 2.42 14.73 -13.73
CA TYR A 451 1.05 14.69 -13.22
C TYR A 451 0.08 14.14 -14.28
N LYS A 452 0.15 14.68 -15.49
CA LYS A 452 -0.68 14.22 -16.61
C LYS A 452 -0.47 12.74 -16.91
N LEU A 453 0.78 12.30 -16.99
CA LEU A 453 1.14 10.91 -17.26
C LEU A 453 0.56 9.98 -16.21
N ARG A 454 0.82 10.24 -14.93
CA ARG A 454 0.40 9.41 -13.82
C ARG A 454 -1.13 9.43 -13.63
N ARG A 455 -1.78 10.56 -13.95
CA ARG A 455 -3.23 10.65 -13.97
C ARG A 455 -3.82 9.74 -15.06
N PHE A 456 -3.23 9.71 -16.25
CA PHE A 456 -3.62 8.78 -17.30
C PHE A 456 -3.49 7.32 -16.87
N VAL A 457 -2.45 6.99 -16.12
CA VAL A 457 -2.29 5.65 -15.56
C VAL A 457 -3.46 5.31 -14.64
N ASN A 458 -3.86 6.20 -13.74
CA ASN A 458 -5.00 5.97 -12.85
C ASN A 458 -6.31 5.80 -13.62
N ASP A 459 -6.55 6.62 -14.64
CA ASP A 459 -7.83 6.65 -15.33
C ASP A 459 -8.00 5.49 -16.32
N TYR A 460 -6.91 5.02 -16.94
CA TYR A 460 -6.97 4.08 -18.06
C TYR A 460 -6.18 2.77 -17.90
N VAL A 461 -5.26 2.69 -16.95
CA VAL A 461 -4.45 1.47 -16.72
C VAL A 461 -4.79 0.80 -15.40
N ALA A 462 -5.17 1.57 -14.38
CA ALA A 462 -5.53 1.03 -13.07
C ALA A 462 -6.73 0.06 -13.14
N PRO A 463 -6.75 -1.00 -12.30
CA PRO A 463 -7.90 -1.91 -12.22
C PRO A 463 -9.19 -1.18 -11.74
N PRO A 464 -10.36 -1.57 -12.23
CA PRO A 464 -10.62 -2.61 -13.23
C PRO A 464 -10.22 -2.16 -14.65
N LYS A 465 -9.49 -3.03 -15.34
CA LYS A 465 -8.96 -2.80 -16.68
C LYS A 465 -9.95 -3.24 -17.76
N THR A 466 -9.94 -2.57 -18.90
CA THR A 466 -10.66 -3.00 -20.10
C THR A 466 -9.82 -2.76 -21.35
N ALA A 467 -10.03 -3.56 -22.42
CA ALA A 467 -9.31 -3.38 -23.67
C ALA A 467 -9.47 -1.97 -24.24
N THR A 468 -10.64 -1.35 -24.09
CA THR A 468 -10.90 0.02 -24.55
C THR A 468 -10.06 1.03 -23.76
N LYS A 469 -10.06 0.97 -22.43
CA LYS A 469 -9.26 1.87 -21.58
C LYS A 469 -7.76 1.70 -21.86
N LEU A 470 -7.29 0.46 -21.91
CA LEU A 470 -5.89 0.15 -22.17
C LEU A 470 -5.44 0.62 -23.56
N SER A 471 -6.29 0.50 -24.59
CA SER A 471 -5.99 1.00 -25.94
C SER A 471 -5.83 2.53 -25.96
N ILE A 472 -6.70 3.26 -25.24
CA ILE A 472 -6.58 4.71 -25.06
C ILE A 472 -5.26 5.05 -24.35
N ALA A 473 -4.91 4.30 -23.31
CA ALA A 473 -3.66 4.48 -22.58
C ALA A 473 -2.44 4.31 -23.48
N VAL A 474 -2.35 3.21 -24.22
CA VAL A 474 -1.23 2.93 -25.15
C VAL A 474 -1.06 4.07 -26.14
N GLN A 475 -2.14 4.48 -26.82
CA GLN A 475 -2.10 5.58 -27.80
C GLN A 475 -1.69 6.91 -27.14
N SER A 476 -2.08 7.14 -25.90
CA SER A 476 -1.73 8.34 -25.16
C SER A 476 -0.25 8.36 -24.77
N PHE A 477 0.29 7.22 -24.33
CA PHE A 477 1.70 7.10 -23.96
C PHE A 477 2.61 7.21 -25.20
N GLU A 478 2.19 6.72 -26.36
CA GLU A 478 2.88 6.96 -27.63
C GLU A 478 2.95 8.46 -27.97
N ARG A 479 1.84 9.18 -27.85
CA ARG A 479 1.81 10.63 -28.09
C ARG A 479 2.63 11.42 -27.07
N MET A 480 2.71 10.95 -25.84
CA MET A 480 3.50 11.59 -24.79
C MET A 480 5.00 11.61 -25.05
N HIS A 481 5.52 10.81 -25.98
CA HIS A 481 6.91 10.95 -26.43
C HIS A 481 7.19 12.37 -26.94
N ALA A 482 6.28 12.94 -27.73
CA ALA A 482 6.41 14.31 -28.21
C ALA A 482 6.35 15.35 -27.08
N GLU A 483 5.39 15.21 -26.16
CA GLU A 483 5.28 16.12 -25.02
C GLU A 483 6.51 16.07 -24.10
N ILE A 484 7.03 14.88 -23.84
CA ILE A 484 8.26 14.69 -23.05
C ILE A 484 9.47 15.27 -23.80
N ALA A 485 9.47 15.19 -25.14
CA ALA A 485 10.51 15.80 -25.95
C ALA A 485 10.52 17.33 -25.85
N GLU A 486 9.38 17.95 -25.56
CA GLU A 486 9.20 19.40 -25.44
C GLU A 486 9.41 19.92 -24.00
N MET A 487 9.60 19.04 -23.00
CA MET A 487 9.84 19.48 -21.63
C MET A 487 11.04 20.42 -21.54
N GLY A 488 10.89 21.46 -20.72
CA GLY A 488 11.96 22.38 -20.37
C GLY A 488 12.63 22.07 -19.03
N ALA A 489 13.87 22.47 -18.90
CA ALA A 489 14.63 22.43 -17.64
C ALA A 489 15.67 23.52 -17.62
N THR A 490 15.96 24.08 -16.44
CA THR A 490 16.95 25.14 -16.22
C THR A 490 18.05 24.73 -15.23
N THR A 491 17.83 23.67 -14.47
CA THR A 491 18.75 23.19 -13.43
C THR A 491 19.10 21.70 -13.62
N PRO A 492 20.25 21.24 -13.09
CA PRO A 492 20.61 19.81 -13.11
C PRO A 492 19.56 18.93 -12.41
N HIS A 493 18.92 19.44 -11.36
CA HIS A 493 17.87 18.72 -10.67
C HIS A 493 16.62 18.52 -11.55
N GLU A 494 16.24 19.55 -12.31
CA GLU A 494 15.12 19.44 -13.27
C GLU A 494 15.45 18.48 -14.42
N LEU A 495 16.70 18.43 -14.86
CA LEU A 495 17.15 17.43 -15.86
C LEU A 495 16.95 16.00 -15.34
N MET A 496 17.36 15.74 -14.10
CA MET A 496 17.13 14.44 -13.46
C MET A 496 15.63 14.09 -13.43
N ARG A 497 14.78 15.06 -13.04
CA ARG A 497 13.32 14.87 -12.99
C ARG A 497 12.71 14.64 -14.38
N ALA A 498 13.21 15.32 -15.40
CA ALA A 498 12.75 15.09 -16.77
C ALA A 498 13.10 13.68 -17.28
N VAL A 499 14.27 13.16 -16.93
CA VAL A 499 14.65 11.77 -17.23
C VAL A 499 13.74 10.78 -16.48
N GLU A 500 13.39 11.06 -15.22
CA GLU A 500 12.46 10.23 -14.44
C GLU A 500 11.08 10.14 -15.11
N VAL A 501 10.57 11.24 -15.69
CA VAL A 501 9.31 11.21 -16.46
C VAL A 501 9.39 10.26 -17.64
N SER A 502 10.51 10.23 -18.33
CA SER A 502 10.74 9.26 -19.43
C SER A 502 10.70 7.81 -18.93
N PHE A 503 11.28 7.53 -17.77
CA PHE A 503 11.22 6.20 -17.15
C PHE A 503 9.80 5.80 -16.75
N ILE A 504 9.06 6.71 -16.11
CA ILE A 504 7.67 6.47 -15.73
C ILE A 504 6.81 6.20 -16.97
N ARG A 505 7.03 6.96 -18.07
CA ARG A 505 6.32 6.74 -19.33
C ARG A 505 6.60 5.35 -19.91
N ASP A 506 7.88 4.92 -19.94
CA ASP A 506 8.24 3.58 -20.40
C ASP A 506 7.54 2.50 -19.57
N CYS A 507 7.55 2.63 -18.24
CA CYS A 507 6.84 1.72 -17.34
C CYS A 507 5.32 1.73 -17.57
N ALA A 508 4.73 2.90 -17.80
CA ALA A 508 3.30 3.04 -18.06
C ALA A 508 2.89 2.36 -19.37
N GLU A 509 3.67 2.52 -20.43
CA GLU A 509 3.44 1.84 -21.70
C GLU A 509 3.59 0.33 -21.58
N MET A 510 4.65 -0.14 -20.93
CA MET A 510 4.84 -1.58 -20.66
C MET A 510 3.67 -2.15 -19.88
N ALA A 511 3.21 -1.45 -18.83
CA ALA A 511 2.08 -1.86 -18.01
C ALA A 511 0.76 -1.94 -18.80
N ALA A 512 0.48 -0.93 -19.63
CA ALA A 512 -0.72 -0.90 -20.45
C ALA A 512 -0.72 -2.00 -21.51
N ARG A 513 0.40 -2.19 -22.23
CA ARG A 513 0.53 -3.20 -23.28
C ARG A 513 0.52 -4.62 -22.69
N ALA A 514 1.22 -4.87 -21.60
CA ALA A 514 1.20 -6.17 -20.92
C ALA A 514 -0.21 -6.51 -20.42
N SER A 515 -0.89 -5.53 -19.82
CA SER A 515 -2.28 -5.69 -19.36
C SER A 515 -3.27 -5.97 -20.50
N LEU A 516 -3.06 -5.36 -21.67
CA LEU A 516 -3.86 -5.59 -22.86
C LEU A 516 -3.59 -6.99 -23.45
N THR A 517 -2.33 -7.43 -23.40
CA THR A 517 -1.89 -8.69 -23.99
C THR A 517 -2.38 -9.90 -23.19
N ARG A 518 -2.40 -9.85 -21.85
CA ARG A 518 -2.97 -10.91 -21.01
C ARG A 518 -4.51 -10.81 -21.03
N THR A 519 -5.16 -11.75 -21.68
CA THR A 519 -6.62 -11.75 -21.92
C THR A 519 -7.37 -12.61 -20.91
N GLU A 520 -7.13 -12.39 -19.62
CA GLU A 520 -7.80 -13.03 -18.49
C GLU A 520 -7.77 -12.10 -17.27
N SER A 521 -8.43 -12.46 -16.18
CA SER A 521 -8.23 -11.90 -14.85
C SER A 521 -7.46 -12.87 -13.96
N ARG A 522 -6.46 -12.37 -13.23
CA ARG A 522 -5.63 -13.16 -12.33
C ARG A 522 -5.05 -12.30 -11.21
N TRP A 523 -4.67 -12.89 -10.08
CA TRP A 523 -4.10 -12.21 -8.91
C TRP A 523 -5.04 -11.14 -8.31
N GLY A 524 -6.35 -11.39 -8.33
CA GLY A 524 -7.34 -10.47 -7.78
C GLY A 524 -7.22 -9.07 -8.40
N LEU A 525 -7.13 -8.03 -7.55
CA LEU A 525 -7.05 -6.65 -8.00
C LEU A 525 -5.79 -6.34 -8.83
N TYR A 526 -4.70 -7.10 -8.66
CA TYR A 526 -3.42 -6.81 -9.33
C TYR A 526 -3.52 -6.95 -10.86
N HIS A 527 -4.40 -7.82 -11.35
CA HIS A 527 -4.75 -7.89 -12.78
C HIS A 527 -6.22 -8.23 -12.95
N ASP A 528 -7.08 -7.28 -12.66
CA ASP A 528 -8.54 -7.39 -12.81
C ASP A 528 -8.96 -6.79 -14.16
N ARG A 529 -9.41 -7.67 -15.08
CA ARG A 529 -9.94 -7.34 -16.40
C ARG A 529 -11.46 -7.42 -16.36
N ALA A 530 -12.13 -6.26 -16.21
CA ALA A 530 -13.60 -6.22 -16.15
C ALA A 530 -14.29 -6.72 -17.43
N ASP A 531 -13.60 -6.65 -18.56
CA ASP A 531 -14.04 -7.19 -19.85
C ASP A 531 -13.69 -8.68 -20.04
N MET A 532 -12.87 -9.26 -19.18
CA MET A 532 -12.42 -10.65 -19.18
C MET A 532 -12.25 -11.17 -17.74
N PRO A 533 -13.35 -11.30 -16.97
CA PRO A 533 -13.29 -11.55 -15.53
C PRO A 533 -12.83 -12.97 -15.16
N GLU A 534 -12.88 -13.90 -16.10
CA GLU A 534 -12.54 -15.31 -15.85
C GLU A 534 -11.03 -15.53 -15.91
N ARG A 535 -10.58 -16.49 -15.11
CA ARG A 535 -9.22 -17.02 -15.14
C ARG A 535 -9.12 -18.11 -16.22
N ASP A 536 -8.11 -18.04 -17.05
CA ASP A 536 -7.86 -18.99 -18.15
C ASP A 536 -6.50 -19.68 -17.96
N ASP A 537 -6.49 -20.78 -17.20
CA ASP A 537 -5.27 -21.55 -16.96
C ASP A 537 -4.75 -22.27 -18.22
N GLU A 538 -5.62 -22.61 -19.16
CA GLU A 538 -5.20 -23.28 -20.40
C GLU A 538 -4.35 -22.37 -21.26
N SER A 539 -4.79 -21.12 -21.46
CA SER A 539 -4.09 -20.15 -22.31
C SER A 539 -3.03 -19.34 -21.55
N TRP A 540 -3.19 -19.13 -20.25
CA TRP A 540 -2.44 -18.08 -19.53
C TRP A 540 -1.67 -18.54 -18.28
N ARG A 541 -1.59 -19.82 -17.97
CA ARG A 541 -0.65 -20.29 -16.93
C ARG A 541 0.80 -20.25 -17.47
N TYR A 542 1.22 -19.05 -17.85
CA TYR A 542 2.55 -18.69 -18.38
C TYR A 542 3.03 -17.41 -17.74
N HIS A 543 4.34 -17.24 -17.65
CA HIS A 543 4.92 -15.92 -17.46
C HIS A 543 4.74 -15.11 -18.75
N LEU A 544 4.14 -13.94 -18.66
CA LEU A 544 4.13 -13.00 -19.78
C LEU A 544 5.35 -12.10 -19.67
N ASN A 545 6.33 -12.35 -20.53
CA ASN A 545 7.54 -11.55 -20.62
C ASN A 545 7.45 -10.56 -21.78
N LEU A 546 8.11 -9.43 -21.60
CA LEU A 546 8.28 -8.46 -22.68
C LEU A 546 9.74 -8.05 -22.80
N ARG A 547 10.16 -7.63 -24.00
CA ARG A 547 11.49 -7.07 -24.27
C ARG A 547 11.43 -6.10 -25.44
N LYS A 548 12.49 -5.31 -25.59
CA LYS A 548 12.67 -4.46 -26.77
C LYS A 548 13.24 -5.31 -27.91
N ALA A 549 12.52 -5.34 -29.02
CA ALA A 549 12.98 -5.99 -30.25
C ALA A 549 14.04 -5.15 -30.97
N ALA A 550 14.74 -5.73 -31.95
CA ALA A 550 15.80 -5.06 -32.71
C ALA A 550 15.30 -3.84 -33.51
N ASP A 551 14.05 -3.87 -33.95
CA ASP A 551 13.40 -2.75 -34.64
C ASP A 551 12.88 -1.65 -33.70
N GLY A 552 13.09 -1.83 -32.38
CA GLY A 552 12.65 -0.91 -31.33
C GLY A 552 11.22 -1.13 -30.84
N SER A 553 10.47 -2.05 -31.43
CA SER A 553 9.12 -2.41 -30.98
C SER A 553 9.16 -3.22 -29.67
N MET A 554 8.03 -3.29 -28.98
CA MET A 554 7.86 -4.12 -27.78
C MET A 554 7.34 -5.51 -28.19
N GLU A 555 8.12 -6.53 -27.91
CA GLU A 555 7.82 -7.94 -28.18
C GLU A 555 7.32 -8.63 -26.90
N PHE A 556 6.31 -9.49 -27.04
CA PHE A 556 5.77 -10.29 -25.95
C PHE A 556 6.02 -11.78 -26.12
N LEU A 557 6.33 -12.45 -25.02
CA LEU A 557 6.65 -13.87 -24.97
C LEU A 557 5.87 -14.54 -23.83
N LYS A 558 5.23 -15.66 -24.09
CA LYS A 558 4.77 -16.59 -23.04
C LYS A 558 5.92 -17.53 -22.72
N ARG A 559 6.45 -17.43 -21.51
CA ARG A 559 7.41 -18.40 -21.00
C ARG A 559 6.70 -19.43 -20.14
N PRO A 560 6.93 -20.73 -20.38
CA PRO A 560 6.31 -21.79 -19.59
C PRO A 560 6.73 -21.65 -18.10
N VAL A 561 5.82 -21.95 -17.22
CA VAL A 561 6.12 -22.10 -15.79
C VAL A 561 6.95 -23.36 -15.62
N ALA A 562 8.12 -23.26 -15.00
CA ALA A 562 8.98 -24.40 -14.72
C ALA A 562 8.24 -25.41 -13.83
N ALA A 563 8.49 -26.71 -14.02
CA ALA A 563 7.92 -27.75 -13.19
C ALA A 563 8.19 -27.47 -11.70
N TYR A 564 7.15 -27.63 -10.89
CA TYR A 564 7.29 -27.49 -9.44
C TYR A 564 8.12 -28.63 -8.88
N PHE A 565 9.18 -28.33 -8.16
CA PHE A 565 9.92 -29.30 -7.37
C PHE A 565 9.39 -29.39 -5.92
N VAL A 566 8.69 -28.34 -5.47
CA VAL A 566 7.90 -28.36 -4.25
C VAL A 566 6.43 -28.57 -4.62
N PRO A 567 5.80 -29.68 -4.23
CA PRO A 567 4.39 -29.92 -4.50
C PRO A 567 3.50 -28.87 -3.83
N VAL A 568 2.50 -28.39 -4.55
CA VAL A 568 1.52 -27.44 -4.03
C VAL A 568 0.15 -28.08 -4.13
N PRO A 569 -0.55 -28.30 -3.01
CA PRO A 569 -1.91 -28.81 -3.04
C PRO A 569 -2.80 -27.94 -3.95
N ASP A 570 -3.67 -28.55 -4.71
CA ASP A 570 -4.64 -27.91 -5.61
C ASP A 570 -4.06 -27.23 -6.87
N LEU A 571 -2.75 -27.33 -7.09
CA LEU A 571 -2.10 -26.87 -8.32
C LEU A 571 -1.48 -28.06 -9.06
N GLU A 572 -1.97 -28.35 -10.25
CA GLU A 572 -1.40 -29.38 -11.11
C GLU A 572 -0.02 -28.96 -11.63
N HIS A 573 0.89 -29.95 -11.72
CA HIS A 573 2.16 -29.76 -12.40
C HIS A 573 1.94 -29.47 -13.89
N LEU A 574 2.58 -28.40 -14.35
CA LEU A 574 2.68 -28.13 -15.78
C LEU A 574 3.88 -28.89 -16.35
N PRO A 575 3.79 -29.38 -17.61
CA PRO A 575 4.94 -29.98 -18.28
C PRO A 575 6.08 -28.98 -18.38
N SER A 576 7.29 -29.36 -17.96
CA SER A 576 8.48 -28.49 -17.96
C SER A 576 9.06 -28.18 -19.35
N GLU A 577 8.56 -28.77 -20.39
CA GLU A 577 9.10 -28.74 -21.76
C GLU A 577 8.22 -27.99 -22.77
N LEU A 578 7.32 -27.12 -22.32
CA LEU A 578 6.57 -26.27 -23.23
C LEU A 578 7.49 -25.25 -23.91
N PRO A 579 7.32 -24.98 -25.21
CA PRO A 579 8.13 -23.99 -25.90
C PRO A 579 7.79 -22.56 -25.43
N VAL A 580 8.76 -21.66 -25.59
CA VAL A 580 8.48 -20.22 -25.51
C VAL A 580 7.64 -19.82 -26.71
N ILE A 581 6.53 -19.13 -26.49
CA ILE A 581 5.58 -18.74 -27.53
C ILE A 581 5.64 -17.22 -27.70
N HIS A 582 5.85 -16.74 -28.94
CA HIS A 582 5.66 -15.34 -29.27
C HIS A 582 4.18 -15.00 -29.27
N VAL A 583 3.83 -13.87 -28.66
CA VAL A 583 2.45 -13.42 -28.55
C VAL A 583 2.28 -12.13 -29.33
N GLU A 584 1.36 -12.15 -30.28
CA GLU A 584 0.96 -10.91 -30.95
C GLU A 584 0.14 -10.06 -29.99
N GLN A 585 0.45 -8.77 -29.94
CA GLN A 585 -0.35 -7.83 -29.17
C GLN A 585 -1.74 -7.73 -29.80
N PRO A 586 -2.81 -7.72 -29.00
CA PRO A 586 -4.14 -7.46 -29.52
C PRO A 586 -4.21 -6.13 -30.26
N ALA A 587 -4.91 -6.07 -31.37
CA ALA A 587 -5.15 -4.83 -32.08
C ALA A 587 -5.78 -3.80 -31.13
N LEU A 588 -5.28 -2.57 -31.16
CA LEU A 588 -5.86 -1.49 -30.37
C LEU A 588 -7.31 -1.28 -30.79
N ALA A 589 -8.21 -1.22 -29.82
CA ALA A 589 -9.60 -0.88 -30.07
C ALA A 589 -9.65 0.48 -30.78
N ASN A 590 -10.35 0.57 -31.89
CA ASN A 590 -10.48 1.82 -32.64
C ASN A 590 -11.01 2.90 -31.69
N SER A 591 -10.24 3.98 -31.54
CA SER A 591 -10.58 5.12 -30.69
C SER A 591 -11.77 5.92 -31.20
N ARG A 592 -12.31 5.57 -32.37
CA ARG A 592 -13.63 6.03 -32.83
C ARG A 592 -14.69 5.18 -32.15
N ALA A 593 -15.11 5.61 -30.96
CA ALA A 593 -16.38 5.18 -30.42
C ALA A 593 -17.45 5.39 -31.52
N PRO A 594 -18.30 4.38 -31.80
CA PRO A 594 -19.42 4.60 -32.72
C PRO A 594 -20.18 5.85 -32.26
N ALA A 595 -20.64 6.67 -33.18
CA ALA A 595 -21.41 7.88 -32.90
C ALA A 595 -22.59 7.66 -31.93
N THR A 596 -23.09 6.41 -31.87
CA THR A 596 -24.10 5.92 -30.90
C THR A 596 -23.63 5.84 -29.47
N ALA A 597 -22.33 5.57 -29.19
CA ALA A 597 -21.80 5.58 -27.82
C ALA A 597 -21.55 7.00 -27.32
N ALA A 598 -21.10 7.90 -28.18
CA ALA A 598 -21.00 9.34 -27.86
C ALA A 598 -22.38 9.97 -27.59
N SER A 599 -23.43 9.51 -28.27
CA SER A 599 -24.81 9.92 -28.04
C SER A 599 -25.37 9.40 -26.70
N ARG A 600 -25.00 8.18 -26.29
CA ARG A 600 -25.44 7.61 -25.00
C ARG A 600 -24.69 8.22 -23.80
N LEU A 601 -23.44 8.62 -23.99
CA LEU A 601 -22.68 9.37 -22.97
C LEU A 601 -23.20 10.81 -22.81
N ARG A 602 -23.75 11.40 -23.87
CA ARG A 602 -24.39 12.72 -23.79
C ARG A 602 -25.75 12.72 -23.05
N THR A 603 -26.42 11.58 -22.97
CA THR A 603 -27.68 11.43 -22.21
C THR A 603 -27.47 11.04 -20.74
N ALA A 604 -26.25 10.66 -20.34
CA ALA A 604 -25.85 10.38 -18.97
C ALA A 604 -24.95 11.52 -18.42
N GLY A 605 -25.43 12.77 -18.46
CA GLY A 605 -24.73 13.95 -17.93
C GLY A 605 -23.32 14.09 -18.51
N ALA A 606 -23.20 14.72 -19.69
CA ALA A 606 -21.92 15.03 -20.29
C ALA A 606 -21.11 15.90 -19.32
N THR A 607 -20.10 15.33 -18.69
CA THR A 607 -19.06 16.14 -18.06
C THR A 607 -18.39 16.95 -19.17
N GLN A 608 -18.56 18.26 -19.13
CA GLN A 608 -17.74 19.17 -19.93
C GLN A 608 -16.26 18.81 -19.69
N PRO A 609 -15.38 18.93 -20.69
CA PRO A 609 -13.96 18.79 -20.44
C PRO A 609 -13.57 19.74 -19.29
N PRO A 610 -12.73 19.29 -18.34
CA PRO A 610 -12.37 20.11 -17.20
C PRO A 610 -11.85 21.48 -17.69
N SER A 611 -12.36 22.53 -17.08
CA SER A 611 -11.98 23.90 -17.42
C SER A 611 -10.47 24.09 -17.25
N PRO A 612 -9.77 24.76 -18.17
CA PRO A 612 -8.35 25.10 -17.99
C PRO A 612 -8.11 25.94 -16.73
N ARG A 613 -9.11 26.63 -16.21
CA ARG A 613 -9.05 27.38 -14.95
C ARG A 613 -8.82 26.49 -13.72
N ILE A 614 -9.07 25.19 -13.79
CA ILE A 614 -8.67 24.26 -12.73
C ILE A 614 -7.15 24.27 -12.54
N VAL A 615 -6.39 24.32 -13.63
CA VAL A 615 -4.92 24.42 -13.57
C VAL A 615 -4.46 25.74 -12.95
N GLU A 616 -5.19 26.83 -13.22
CA GLU A 616 -4.91 28.15 -12.60
C GLU A 616 -5.06 28.08 -11.08
N VAL A 617 -6.12 27.41 -10.58
CA VAL A 617 -6.31 27.20 -9.13
C VAL A 617 -5.16 26.37 -8.53
N LEU A 618 -4.82 25.27 -9.18
CA LEU A 618 -3.76 24.36 -8.70
C LEU A 618 -2.35 24.96 -8.75
N ALA A 619 -2.15 25.99 -9.55
CA ALA A 619 -0.86 26.70 -9.66
C ALA A 619 -0.68 27.79 -8.58
N LEU A 620 -1.69 28.06 -7.77
CA LEU A 620 -1.59 29.07 -6.71
C LEU A 620 -0.71 28.56 -5.56
N GLU A 621 0.38 29.25 -5.31
CA GLU A 621 1.24 29.02 -4.15
C GLU A 621 0.75 29.85 -2.96
N SER A 622 0.27 29.21 -1.89
CA SER A 622 -0.25 29.90 -0.67
C SER A 622 -1.34 30.95 -0.95
N PRO A 623 -2.45 30.56 -1.61
CA PRO A 623 -3.49 31.51 -2.00
C PRO A 623 -4.20 32.11 -0.80
N THR A 624 -4.60 33.37 -0.90
CA THR A 624 -5.54 34.02 0.01
C THR A 624 -6.98 33.70 -0.39
N VAL A 625 -7.96 33.93 0.51
CA VAL A 625 -9.39 33.81 0.17
C VAL A 625 -9.75 34.77 -0.99
N THR A 626 -9.09 35.92 -1.10
CA THR A 626 -9.31 36.87 -2.18
C THR A 626 -8.83 36.32 -3.52
N ASP A 627 -7.69 35.64 -3.56
CA ASP A 627 -7.18 34.99 -4.77
C ASP A 627 -8.10 33.85 -5.23
N LEU A 628 -8.75 33.15 -4.30
CA LEU A 628 -9.69 32.08 -4.57
C LEU A 628 -11.12 32.56 -4.89
N ALA A 629 -11.46 33.83 -4.63
CA ALA A 629 -12.84 34.33 -4.69
C ALA A 629 -13.52 34.16 -6.05
N ASP A 630 -12.80 34.44 -7.13
CA ASP A 630 -13.30 34.30 -8.50
C ASP A 630 -13.49 32.81 -8.86
N PHE A 631 -12.61 31.95 -8.40
CA PHE A 631 -12.70 30.49 -8.63
C PHE A 631 -13.81 29.84 -7.80
N LEU A 632 -14.03 30.33 -6.57
CA LEU A 632 -15.13 29.85 -5.70
C LEU A 632 -16.51 30.27 -6.23
N SER A 633 -16.56 31.22 -7.16
CA SER A 633 -17.79 31.66 -7.83
C SER A 633 -17.80 31.40 -9.33
N ASP A 634 -16.89 30.55 -9.82
CA ASP A 634 -16.80 30.21 -11.25
C ASP A 634 -18.07 29.51 -11.77
N ALA A 635 -18.37 29.71 -13.03
CA ALA A 635 -19.50 29.03 -13.68
C ALA A 635 -19.32 27.51 -13.73
N ASP A 636 -18.07 27.00 -13.82
CA ASP A 636 -17.75 25.59 -13.86
C ASP A 636 -17.67 25.02 -12.44
N PRO A 637 -18.54 24.04 -12.09
CA PRO A 637 -18.51 23.42 -10.77
C PRO A 637 -17.20 22.68 -10.49
N GLY A 638 -16.48 22.21 -11.51
CA GLY A 638 -15.15 21.59 -11.37
C GLY A 638 -14.10 22.60 -10.86
N VAL A 639 -14.16 23.83 -11.32
CA VAL A 639 -13.31 24.93 -10.83
C VAL A 639 -13.67 25.27 -9.39
N ARG A 640 -14.96 25.44 -9.07
CA ARG A 640 -15.42 25.72 -7.70
C ARG A 640 -15.01 24.60 -6.73
N ARG A 641 -15.19 23.34 -7.14
CA ARG A 641 -14.78 22.17 -6.33
C ARG A 641 -13.28 22.20 -6.03
N THR A 642 -12.45 22.44 -7.05
CA THR A 642 -11.00 22.54 -6.90
C THR A 642 -10.62 23.70 -5.97
N ALA A 643 -11.27 24.85 -6.12
CA ALA A 643 -11.05 26.01 -5.25
C ALA A 643 -11.42 25.72 -3.79
N VAL A 644 -12.49 24.95 -3.54
CA VAL A 644 -12.86 24.51 -2.17
C VAL A 644 -11.80 23.55 -1.62
N SER A 645 -11.32 22.61 -2.42
CA SER A 645 -10.23 21.71 -1.98
C SER A 645 -8.97 22.50 -1.62
N THR A 646 -8.56 23.46 -2.45
CA THR A 646 -7.41 24.34 -2.22
C THR A 646 -7.60 25.20 -0.97
N LEU A 647 -8.82 25.69 -0.73
CA LEU A 647 -9.17 26.45 0.48
C LEU A 647 -8.96 25.60 1.75
N VAL A 648 -9.37 24.33 1.72
CA VAL A 648 -9.21 23.39 2.84
C VAL A 648 -7.74 22.99 3.05
N GLU A 649 -6.99 22.86 1.96
CA GLU A 649 -5.57 22.50 2.02
C GLU A 649 -4.70 23.62 2.61
N HIS A 650 -4.92 24.87 2.18
CA HIS A 650 -4.07 26.01 2.54
C HIS A 650 -4.55 26.79 3.77
N LEU A 651 -5.79 26.66 4.16
CA LEU A 651 -6.41 27.35 5.30
C LEU A 651 -6.11 28.86 5.36
N PRO A 652 -6.29 29.61 4.28
CA PRO A 652 -6.01 31.05 4.29
C PRO A 652 -6.92 31.80 5.25
N ASP A 653 -6.48 32.95 5.77
CA ASP A 653 -7.30 33.79 6.64
C ASP A 653 -8.67 34.06 6.04
N GLY A 654 -9.73 33.78 6.79
CA GLY A 654 -11.12 33.89 6.34
C GLY A 654 -11.70 32.65 5.67
N TYR A 655 -10.94 31.54 5.57
CA TYR A 655 -11.40 30.27 5.00
C TYR A 655 -12.73 29.75 5.58
N PRO A 656 -13.05 29.94 6.88
CA PRO A 656 -14.27 29.35 7.43
C PRO A 656 -15.54 29.89 6.79
N GLY A 657 -15.56 31.19 6.53
CA GLY A 657 -16.70 31.83 5.85
C GLY A 657 -16.90 31.33 4.43
N ALA A 658 -15.80 31.19 3.68
CA ALA A 658 -15.82 30.65 2.31
C ALA A 658 -16.23 29.18 2.28
N LEU A 659 -15.72 28.37 3.20
CA LEU A 659 -16.05 26.94 3.32
C LEU A 659 -17.53 26.72 3.67
N LEU A 660 -18.06 27.45 4.66
CA LEU A 660 -19.49 27.37 5.03
C LEU A 660 -20.41 27.88 3.92
N LYS A 661 -19.95 28.85 3.12
CA LYS A 661 -20.70 29.31 1.94
C LYS A 661 -20.77 28.21 0.87
N ALA A 662 -19.70 27.46 0.66
CA ALA A 662 -19.63 26.38 -0.31
C ALA A 662 -20.55 25.18 0.04
N LEU A 663 -20.99 25.04 1.30
CA LEU A 663 -22.03 24.09 1.69
C LEU A 663 -23.41 24.44 1.08
N GLY A 664 -23.61 25.65 0.62
CA GLY A 664 -24.82 26.10 -0.07
C GLY A 664 -24.66 26.22 -1.59
N ASP A 665 -23.64 25.61 -2.18
CA ASP A 665 -23.41 25.63 -3.62
C ASP A 665 -24.54 24.92 -4.38
N ASP A 666 -24.84 25.37 -5.61
CA ASP A 666 -25.87 24.76 -6.45
C ASP A 666 -25.47 23.36 -6.91
N ASP A 667 -24.17 23.07 -7.05
CA ASP A 667 -23.64 21.76 -7.47
C ASP A 667 -23.44 20.81 -6.28
N THR A 668 -23.95 19.58 -6.43
CA THR A 668 -23.90 18.55 -5.38
C THR A 668 -22.47 18.14 -5.02
N GLU A 669 -21.57 18.07 -6.02
CA GLU A 669 -20.19 17.65 -5.76
C GLU A 669 -19.38 18.76 -5.06
N VAL A 670 -19.68 20.01 -5.33
CA VAL A 670 -19.09 21.15 -4.59
C VAL A 670 -19.54 21.11 -3.12
N ARG A 671 -20.85 20.89 -2.88
CA ARG A 671 -21.36 20.73 -1.51
C ARG A 671 -20.73 19.55 -0.78
N ARG A 672 -20.52 18.42 -1.49
CA ARG A 672 -19.87 17.23 -0.91
C ARG A 672 -18.43 17.52 -0.48
N VAL A 673 -17.62 18.13 -1.35
CA VAL A 673 -16.24 18.51 -1.02
C VAL A 673 -16.19 19.52 0.13
N ALA A 674 -17.12 20.46 0.17
CA ALA A 674 -17.23 21.39 1.29
C ALA A 674 -17.59 20.67 2.61
N ALA A 675 -18.52 19.69 2.55
CA ALA A 675 -18.89 18.87 3.71
C ALA A 675 -17.71 18.02 4.22
N ASP A 676 -16.95 17.42 3.31
CA ASP A 676 -15.73 16.67 3.64
C ASP A 676 -14.69 17.59 4.29
N GLY A 677 -14.50 18.81 3.77
CA GLY A 677 -13.63 19.82 4.36
C GLY A 677 -14.06 20.23 5.78
N VAL A 678 -15.37 20.37 6.03
CA VAL A 678 -15.88 20.66 7.38
C VAL A 678 -15.61 19.49 8.33
N ARG A 679 -15.75 18.24 7.88
CA ARG A 679 -15.42 17.04 8.69
C ARG A 679 -13.92 17.00 9.03
N GLU A 680 -13.06 17.27 8.05
CA GLU A 680 -11.61 17.29 8.22
C GLU A 680 -11.16 18.36 9.22
N LEU A 681 -11.79 19.55 9.16
CA LEU A 681 -11.42 20.70 9.96
C LEU A 681 -12.24 20.82 11.25
N VAL A 682 -12.97 19.79 11.67
CA VAL A 682 -13.90 19.83 12.80
C VAL A 682 -13.28 20.41 14.08
N GLU A 683 -12.02 20.09 14.37
CA GLU A 683 -11.34 20.53 15.61
C GLU A 683 -10.82 21.98 15.53
N VAL A 684 -10.54 22.48 14.34
CA VAL A 684 -9.89 23.79 14.15
C VAL A 684 -10.80 24.84 13.55
N LEU A 685 -11.99 24.45 13.08
CA LEU A 685 -12.93 25.39 12.47
C LEU A 685 -13.45 26.39 13.52
N PRO A 686 -13.16 27.68 13.40
CA PRO A 686 -13.67 28.68 14.34
C PRO A 686 -15.16 28.91 14.16
N ALA A 687 -15.85 29.33 15.23
CA ALA A 687 -17.27 29.67 15.23
C ALA A 687 -18.19 28.59 14.59
N PRO A 688 -18.07 27.30 15.02
CA PRO A 688 -18.80 26.18 14.41
C PRO A 688 -20.33 26.36 14.48
N GLU A 689 -20.85 27.18 15.40
CA GLU A 689 -22.26 27.50 15.52
C GLU A 689 -22.86 28.19 14.28
N HIS A 690 -22.02 28.79 13.44
CA HIS A 690 -22.45 29.42 12.20
C HIS A 690 -23.02 28.39 11.19
N VAL A 691 -22.72 27.09 11.36
CA VAL A 691 -23.27 26.04 10.52
C VAL A 691 -24.76 25.76 10.77
N GLY A 692 -25.36 26.34 11.83
CA GLY A 692 -26.75 26.09 12.21
C GLY A 692 -27.78 26.34 11.10
N LYS A 693 -27.49 27.20 10.14
CA LYS A 693 -28.36 27.44 8.98
C LYS A 693 -28.44 26.25 8.04
N GLN A 694 -27.37 25.47 7.93
CA GLN A 694 -27.24 24.30 7.09
C GLN A 694 -28.04 23.10 7.61
N LEU A 695 -28.52 23.13 8.85
CA LEU A 695 -29.46 22.12 9.38
C LEU A 695 -30.77 22.04 8.58
N ASN A 696 -31.13 23.08 7.86
CA ASN A 696 -32.33 23.15 7.02
C ASN A 696 -32.02 23.03 5.53
N SER A 697 -30.82 22.62 5.15
CA SER A 697 -30.46 22.43 3.74
C SER A 697 -31.35 21.35 3.09
N GLU A 698 -31.67 21.51 1.82
CA GLU A 698 -32.32 20.46 1.03
C GLU A 698 -31.44 19.21 0.87
N ASP A 699 -30.11 19.40 0.86
CA ASP A 699 -29.16 18.32 0.71
C ASP A 699 -28.90 17.59 2.05
N PRO A 700 -29.18 16.28 2.15
CA PRO A 700 -28.96 15.54 3.39
C PRO A 700 -27.48 15.43 3.77
N VAL A 701 -26.53 15.50 2.83
CA VAL A 701 -25.11 15.51 3.13
C VAL A 701 -24.72 16.76 3.91
N VAL A 702 -25.26 17.90 3.51
CA VAL A 702 -25.06 19.19 4.19
C VAL A 702 -25.72 19.19 5.57
N ARG A 703 -26.94 18.67 5.68
CA ARG A 703 -27.60 18.53 7.00
C ARG A 703 -26.81 17.62 7.93
N ALA A 704 -26.34 16.47 7.42
CA ALA A 704 -25.57 15.51 8.22
C ALA A 704 -24.26 16.13 8.74
N VAL A 705 -23.51 16.86 7.89
CA VAL A 705 -22.27 17.49 8.33
C VAL A 705 -22.51 18.65 9.31
N ALA A 706 -23.61 19.36 9.16
CA ALA A 706 -24.00 20.41 10.11
C ALA A 706 -24.25 19.81 11.51
N VAL A 707 -25.02 18.72 11.59
CA VAL A 707 -25.27 17.98 12.84
C VAL A 707 -23.97 17.44 13.41
N TYR A 708 -23.12 16.83 12.56
CA TYR A 708 -21.83 16.31 12.95
C TYR A 708 -20.94 17.39 13.59
N LEU A 709 -20.76 18.55 12.93
CA LEU A 709 -19.93 19.63 13.43
C LEU A 709 -20.43 20.16 14.77
N LEU A 710 -21.74 20.42 14.87
CA LEU A 710 -22.33 20.93 16.10
C LEU A 710 -22.19 19.92 17.26
N GLY A 711 -22.42 18.65 17.01
CA GLY A 711 -22.28 17.56 17.96
C GLY A 711 -20.86 17.33 18.42
N ALA A 712 -19.91 17.24 17.48
CA ALA A 712 -18.49 17.04 17.76
C ALA A 712 -17.89 18.17 18.60
N ARG A 713 -18.30 19.41 18.30
CA ARG A 713 -17.86 20.62 19.04
C ARG A 713 -18.70 20.93 20.27
N ARG A 714 -19.81 20.21 20.50
CA ARG A 714 -20.76 20.41 21.62
C ARG A 714 -21.30 21.84 21.72
N VAL A 715 -21.57 22.46 20.57
CA VAL A 715 -22.07 23.84 20.51
C VAL A 715 -23.51 23.96 20.05
N GLY A 716 -24.13 22.88 19.57
CA GLY A 716 -25.54 22.85 19.19
C GLY A 716 -26.45 22.67 20.39
N GLU A 717 -27.73 23.02 20.21
CA GLU A 717 -28.77 22.84 21.19
C GLU A 717 -29.33 21.42 21.11
N GLN A 718 -29.66 20.82 22.27
CA GLN A 718 -30.29 19.50 22.38
C GLN A 718 -31.52 19.37 21.49
N GLY A 719 -32.35 20.44 21.42
CA GLY A 719 -33.53 20.51 20.56
C GLY A 719 -33.23 20.34 19.07
N GLN A 720 -32.12 20.90 18.60
CA GLN A 720 -31.66 20.75 17.21
C GLN A 720 -31.31 19.28 16.89
N TYR A 721 -30.63 18.62 17.80
CA TYR A 721 -30.24 17.20 17.63
C TYR A 721 -31.48 16.27 17.69
N ARG A 722 -32.42 16.54 18.58
CA ARG A 722 -33.70 15.80 18.63
C ARG A 722 -34.55 16.03 17.37
N HIS A 723 -34.50 17.24 16.80
CA HIS A 723 -35.13 17.51 15.51
C HIS A 723 -34.47 16.73 14.38
N ALA A 724 -33.16 16.73 14.33
CA ALA A 724 -32.36 15.99 13.31
C ALA A 724 -32.52 14.47 13.45
N SER A 725 -32.84 13.94 14.63
CA SER A 725 -33.10 12.51 14.81
C SER A 725 -34.44 12.05 14.17
N ALA A 726 -35.27 12.97 13.71
CA ALA A 726 -36.49 12.69 12.94
C ALA A 726 -36.32 13.03 11.45
N ASP A 727 -35.10 13.27 10.95
CA ASP A 727 -34.84 13.59 9.55
C ASP A 727 -35.24 12.45 8.62
N VAL A 728 -35.65 12.79 7.41
CA VAL A 728 -36.03 11.80 6.39
C VAL A 728 -34.85 10.92 5.96
N ASP A 729 -33.63 11.46 6.02
CA ASP A 729 -32.40 10.73 5.64
C ASP A 729 -31.75 10.10 6.87
N HIS A 730 -31.54 8.79 6.79
CA HIS A 730 -30.95 8.02 7.91
C HIS A 730 -29.53 8.47 8.29
N ARG A 731 -28.74 9.00 7.36
CA ARG A 731 -27.37 9.51 7.63
C ARG A 731 -27.43 10.72 8.57
N VAL A 732 -28.41 11.60 8.37
CA VAL A 732 -28.65 12.72 9.28
C VAL A 732 -29.07 12.20 10.66
N ARG A 733 -29.96 11.18 10.70
CA ARG A 733 -30.42 10.57 11.96
C ARG A 733 -29.27 9.89 12.72
N ILE A 734 -28.34 9.25 12.01
CA ILE A 734 -27.12 8.68 12.65
C ILE A 734 -26.27 9.76 13.31
N GLU A 735 -26.00 10.86 12.60
CA GLU A 735 -25.23 11.97 13.17
C GLU A 735 -25.98 12.64 14.34
N ALA A 736 -27.31 12.70 14.27
CA ALA A 736 -28.13 13.20 15.37
C ALA A 736 -27.99 12.33 16.62
N VAL A 737 -27.99 11.00 16.47
CA VAL A 737 -27.74 10.07 17.59
C VAL A 737 -26.35 10.32 18.21
N ARG A 738 -25.32 10.46 17.39
CA ARG A 738 -23.96 10.79 17.87
C ARG A 738 -23.91 12.13 18.61
N ALA A 739 -24.59 13.14 18.07
CA ALA A 739 -24.68 14.45 18.70
C ALA A 739 -25.44 14.38 20.04
N LEU A 740 -26.53 13.63 20.13
CA LEU A 740 -27.25 13.39 21.38
C LEU A 740 -26.39 12.69 22.45
N VAL A 741 -25.53 11.74 22.02
CA VAL A 741 -24.54 11.12 22.91
C VAL A 741 -23.54 12.18 23.42
N SER A 742 -23.10 13.11 22.60
CA SER A 742 -22.15 14.15 22.99
C SER A 742 -22.68 15.11 24.06
N VAL A 743 -24.00 15.23 24.18
CA VAL A 743 -24.66 16.07 25.18
C VAL A 743 -25.37 15.27 26.28
N ASP A 744 -25.03 13.98 26.42
CA ASP A 744 -25.55 13.06 27.43
C ASP A 744 -27.10 12.88 27.41
N ASP A 745 -27.75 13.08 26.25
CA ASP A 745 -29.19 12.90 26.07
C ASP A 745 -29.58 11.44 25.85
N SER A 746 -29.54 10.67 26.90
CA SER A 746 -29.91 9.25 26.87
C SER A 746 -31.32 8.95 26.40
N ASP A 747 -32.26 9.85 26.65
CA ASP A 747 -33.68 9.66 26.25
C ASP A 747 -33.84 9.86 24.73
N GLY A 748 -33.13 10.85 24.17
CA GLY A 748 -33.07 11.07 22.72
C GLY A 748 -32.42 9.90 21.98
N VAL A 749 -31.30 9.39 22.52
CA VAL A 749 -30.65 8.20 21.97
C VAL A 749 -31.54 6.96 22.09
N ALA A 750 -32.23 6.77 23.23
CA ALA A 750 -33.14 5.63 23.44
C ALA A 750 -34.35 5.66 22.50
N ALA A 751 -34.82 6.85 22.09
CA ALA A 751 -35.91 6.98 21.12
C ALA A 751 -35.46 6.44 19.73
N ALA A 752 -34.22 6.65 19.34
CA ALA A 752 -33.67 6.15 18.08
C ALA A 752 -33.53 4.61 18.04
N ALA A 753 -33.64 3.92 19.13
CA ALA A 753 -33.72 2.45 19.17
C ALA A 753 -34.97 1.87 18.47
N GLY A 754 -35.97 2.69 18.18
CA GLY A 754 -37.15 2.29 17.42
C GLY A 754 -37.14 2.71 15.96
N ASP A 755 -35.99 3.17 15.42
CA ASP A 755 -35.87 3.64 14.05
C ASP A 755 -36.11 2.51 13.05
N ASP A 756 -36.65 2.83 11.88
CA ASP A 756 -36.88 1.90 10.80
C ASP A 756 -35.57 1.43 10.14
N ASN A 757 -34.54 2.26 10.17
CA ASN A 757 -33.23 1.97 9.61
C ASN A 757 -32.33 1.27 10.63
N ARG A 758 -31.73 0.13 10.23
CA ARG A 758 -30.89 -0.68 11.12
C ARG A 758 -29.63 0.06 11.60
N GLU A 759 -29.02 0.89 10.75
CA GLU A 759 -27.81 1.64 11.10
C GLU A 759 -28.09 2.67 12.20
N VAL A 760 -29.26 3.28 12.18
CA VAL A 760 -29.69 4.20 13.25
C VAL A 760 -29.92 3.41 14.56
N ARG A 761 -30.54 2.22 14.50
CA ARG A 761 -30.71 1.36 15.69
C ARG A 761 -29.34 0.88 16.23
N ILE A 762 -28.39 0.54 15.38
CA ILE A 762 -27.01 0.22 15.79
C ILE A 762 -26.32 1.42 16.44
N ALA A 763 -26.45 2.61 15.85
CA ALA A 763 -25.92 3.83 16.44
C ALA A 763 -26.54 4.12 17.81
N ALA A 764 -27.85 3.87 17.97
CA ALA A 764 -28.53 4.01 19.24
C ALA A 764 -28.01 3.02 20.30
N ALA A 765 -27.84 1.75 19.95
CA ALA A 765 -27.25 0.74 20.84
C ALA A 765 -25.84 1.15 21.32
N ASN A 766 -24.97 1.54 20.37
CA ASN A 766 -23.61 2.00 20.66
C ASN A 766 -23.60 3.28 21.51
N GLY A 767 -24.51 4.22 21.22
CA GLY A 767 -24.65 5.44 21.98
C GLY A 767 -25.10 5.18 23.45
N LEU A 768 -26.05 4.28 23.65
CA LEU A 768 -26.49 3.87 25.00
C LEU A 768 -25.39 3.13 25.76
N SER A 769 -24.58 2.33 25.04
CA SER A 769 -23.41 1.70 25.62
C SER A 769 -22.41 2.74 26.14
N THR A 770 -22.10 3.77 25.34
CA THR A 770 -21.20 4.87 25.71
C THR A 770 -21.70 5.63 26.91
N LEU A 771 -23.00 5.94 26.96
CA LEU A 771 -23.67 6.64 28.07
C LEU A 771 -23.87 5.77 29.31
N ARG A 772 -23.74 4.45 29.16
CA ARG A 772 -24.09 3.45 30.20
C ARG A 772 -25.49 3.66 30.79
N ARG A 773 -26.45 3.99 29.95
CA ARG A 773 -27.84 4.31 30.27
C ARG A 773 -28.78 3.70 29.25
N GLY A 774 -30.09 3.74 29.55
CA GLY A 774 -31.11 3.30 28.60
C GLY A 774 -31.26 1.77 28.50
N ALA A 775 -30.98 1.03 29.56
CA ALA A 775 -31.06 -0.44 29.62
C ALA A 775 -32.34 -1.04 29.00
N ASN A 776 -33.52 -0.40 29.20
CA ASN A 776 -34.76 -0.87 28.61
C ASN A 776 -34.79 -0.78 27.08
N ALA A 777 -34.18 0.24 26.50
CA ALA A 777 -34.06 0.36 25.04
C ALA A 777 -33.08 -0.68 24.49
N VAL A 778 -31.92 -0.88 25.14
CA VAL A 778 -30.94 -1.91 24.78
C VAL A 778 -31.60 -3.31 24.83
N ARG A 779 -32.33 -3.64 25.84
CA ARG A 779 -33.07 -4.94 25.98
C ARG A 779 -34.05 -5.17 24.83
N ARG A 780 -34.76 -4.13 24.39
CA ARG A 780 -35.62 -4.27 23.20
C ARG A 780 -34.84 -4.62 21.96
N LEU A 781 -33.67 -3.99 21.75
CA LEU A 781 -32.82 -4.23 20.61
C LEU A 781 -32.12 -5.61 20.62
N VAL A 782 -31.97 -6.24 21.79
CA VAL A 782 -31.49 -7.64 21.89
C VAL A 782 -32.43 -8.61 21.17
N GLY A 783 -33.70 -8.29 21.05
CA GLY A 783 -34.69 -9.05 20.30
C GLY A 783 -34.93 -8.58 18.85
N ASP A 784 -34.09 -7.71 18.31
CA ASP A 784 -34.25 -7.15 16.95
C ASP A 784 -34.21 -8.24 15.87
N ALA A 785 -34.89 -8.02 14.76
CA ALA A 785 -34.93 -8.95 13.65
C ALA A 785 -33.56 -9.04 12.96
N ASP A 786 -32.80 -7.92 12.91
CA ASP A 786 -31.49 -7.85 12.27
C ASP A 786 -30.39 -8.36 13.23
N PRO A 787 -29.57 -9.34 12.83
CA PRO A 787 -28.52 -9.89 13.67
C PRO A 787 -27.44 -8.88 14.07
N LEU A 788 -27.17 -7.87 13.24
CA LEU A 788 -26.15 -6.84 13.55
C LEU A 788 -26.67 -5.87 14.62
N VAL A 789 -27.96 -5.57 14.61
CA VAL A 789 -28.60 -4.79 15.68
C VAL A 789 -28.57 -5.57 16.97
N ARG A 790 -28.91 -6.88 16.95
CA ARG A 790 -28.79 -7.76 18.12
C ARG A 790 -27.37 -7.80 18.67
N ALA A 791 -26.37 -7.93 17.78
CA ALA A 791 -24.96 -7.94 18.19
C ALA A 791 -24.53 -6.65 18.90
N ALA A 792 -24.87 -5.49 18.33
CA ALA A 792 -24.62 -4.19 18.96
C ALA A 792 -25.34 -4.02 20.28
N ALA A 793 -26.60 -4.45 20.36
CA ALA A 793 -27.39 -4.38 21.59
C ALA A 793 -26.84 -5.29 22.69
N LEU A 794 -26.42 -6.51 22.36
CA LEU A 794 -25.79 -7.42 23.31
C LEU A 794 -24.45 -6.85 23.83
N ALA A 795 -23.63 -6.30 22.97
CA ALA A 795 -22.40 -5.61 23.39
C ALA A 795 -22.72 -4.43 24.33
N ALA A 796 -23.77 -3.65 24.01
CA ALA A 796 -24.22 -2.54 24.83
C ALA A 796 -24.77 -3.02 26.19
N LEU A 797 -25.40 -4.19 26.23
CA LEU A 797 -25.93 -4.79 27.48
C LEU A 797 -24.82 -5.01 28.51
N GLY A 798 -23.62 -5.36 28.06
CA GLY A 798 -22.42 -5.46 28.91
C GLY A 798 -22.02 -4.15 29.59
N ALA A 799 -22.32 -3.02 28.99
CA ALA A 799 -22.03 -1.70 29.55
C ALA A 799 -23.15 -1.14 30.43
N VAL A 800 -24.42 -1.38 30.05
CA VAL A 800 -25.59 -0.88 30.82
C VAL A 800 -26.00 -1.80 31.96
N GLY A 801 -25.44 -3.02 32.03
CA GLY A 801 -25.71 -4.04 33.07
C GLY A 801 -26.55 -5.19 32.52
N CYS A 802 -26.02 -6.41 32.62
CA CYS A 802 -26.69 -7.67 32.30
C CYS A 802 -27.23 -8.30 33.58
N GLY A 803 -28.53 -8.20 33.77
CA GLY A 803 -29.24 -8.76 34.93
C GLY A 803 -29.59 -10.24 34.74
N GLU A 804 -30.19 -10.85 35.82
CA GLU A 804 -30.62 -12.25 35.76
C GLU A 804 -31.66 -12.49 34.66
N ASP A 805 -32.56 -11.52 34.44
CA ASP A 805 -33.62 -11.59 33.42
C ASP A 805 -33.05 -11.62 31.98
N ASP A 806 -31.84 -11.06 31.77
CA ASP A 806 -31.17 -10.97 30.43
C ASP A 806 -30.43 -12.27 30.07
N LEU A 807 -30.14 -13.12 31.07
CA LEU A 807 -29.27 -14.29 30.88
C LEU A 807 -29.85 -15.33 29.90
N ALA A 808 -31.17 -15.45 29.82
CA ALA A 808 -31.81 -16.36 28.88
C ALA A 808 -31.58 -15.93 27.44
N ASP A 809 -31.65 -14.65 27.16
CA ASP A 809 -31.40 -14.06 25.83
C ASP A 809 -29.91 -14.13 25.47
N VAL A 810 -29.03 -13.81 26.39
CA VAL A 810 -27.58 -13.95 26.21
C VAL A 810 -27.19 -15.41 25.95
N GLN A 811 -27.76 -16.37 26.68
CA GLN A 811 -27.49 -17.79 26.48
C GLN A 811 -27.96 -18.27 25.10
N ARG A 812 -29.10 -17.80 24.62
CA ARG A 812 -29.58 -18.06 23.26
C ARG A 812 -28.67 -17.46 22.22
N ALA A 813 -28.27 -16.20 22.41
CA ALA A 813 -27.38 -15.46 21.51
C ALA A 813 -25.98 -16.11 21.37
N LEU A 814 -25.47 -16.76 22.44
CA LEU A 814 -24.20 -17.51 22.37
C LEU A 814 -24.24 -18.74 21.44
N THR A 815 -25.43 -19.14 20.98
CA THR A 815 -25.62 -20.31 20.08
C THR A 815 -26.18 -19.91 18.71
N GLU A 816 -26.34 -18.64 18.44
CA GLU A 816 -26.86 -18.15 17.15
C GLU A 816 -25.88 -18.46 15.99
N PRO A 817 -26.40 -18.69 14.76
CA PRO A 817 -25.55 -18.92 13.59
C PRO A 817 -24.61 -17.74 13.29
N ALA A 818 -25.10 -16.50 13.45
CA ALA A 818 -24.32 -15.31 13.22
C ALA A 818 -23.25 -15.11 14.31
N TRP A 819 -22.00 -15.20 13.94
CA TRP A 819 -20.89 -15.06 14.89
C TRP A 819 -20.86 -13.68 15.59
N GLN A 820 -21.29 -12.61 14.88
CA GLN A 820 -21.39 -11.27 15.46
C GLN A 820 -22.32 -11.24 16.69
N VAL A 821 -23.43 -11.99 16.62
CA VAL A 821 -24.36 -12.12 17.76
C VAL A 821 -23.72 -12.88 18.89
N ARG A 822 -23.00 -13.98 18.60
CA ARG A 822 -22.26 -14.74 19.62
C ARG A 822 -21.15 -13.89 20.26
N GLU A 823 -20.45 -13.07 19.46
CA GLU A 823 -19.43 -12.13 19.93
C GLU A 823 -20.06 -11.07 20.86
N GLY A 824 -21.18 -10.46 20.43
CA GLY A 824 -21.93 -9.52 21.25
C GLY A 824 -22.40 -10.14 22.57
N ALA A 825 -22.87 -11.41 22.54
CA ALA A 825 -23.28 -12.14 23.72
C ALA A 825 -22.11 -12.39 24.70
N ALA A 826 -20.92 -12.70 24.19
CA ALA A 826 -19.73 -12.82 25.04
C ALA A 826 -19.39 -11.47 25.72
N ARG A 827 -19.55 -10.35 25.02
CA ARG A 827 -19.38 -9.00 25.59
C ARG A 827 -20.49 -8.66 26.60
N ALA A 828 -21.73 -9.07 26.36
CA ALA A 828 -22.86 -8.83 27.28
C ALA A 828 -22.57 -9.35 28.69
N LEU A 829 -21.85 -10.47 28.77
CA LEU A 829 -21.49 -11.10 30.05
C LEU A 829 -20.55 -10.22 30.89
N ALA A 830 -19.91 -9.19 30.34
CA ALA A 830 -19.14 -8.22 31.11
C ALA A 830 -19.97 -7.45 32.14
N GLY A 831 -21.28 -7.34 31.92
CA GLY A 831 -22.23 -6.71 32.84
C GLY A 831 -22.86 -7.67 33.85
N ALA A 832 -22.56 -8.98 33.80
CA ALA A 832 -23.12 -10.00 34.69
C ALA A 832 -22.19 -10.32 35.88
N ALA A 833 -22.70 -11.03 36.88
CA ALA A 833 -21.89 -11.51 37.98
C ALA A 833 -20.88 -12.58 37.50
N PRO A 834 -19.64 -12.59 38.04
CA PRO A 834 -18.60 -13.52 37.62
C PRO A 834 -18.99 -15.00 37.74
N THR A 835 -19.75 -15.34 38.77
CA THR A 835 -20.24 -16.71 38.99
C THR A 835 -21.12 -17.23 37.84
N VAL A 836 -21.76 -16.33 37.13
CA VAL A 836 -22.63 -16.62 35.99
C VAL A 836 -21.88 -16.45 34.66
N ALA A 837 -21.04 -15.43 34.55
CA ALA A 837 -20.34 -15.07 33.34
C ALA A 837 -19.19 -16.03 32.99
N VAL A 838 -18.34 -16.36 33.98
CA VAL A 838 -17.11 -17.14 33.76
C VAL A 838 -17.39 -18.52 33.15
N PRO A 839 -18.38 -19.32 33.64
CA PRO A 839 -18.63 -20.64 33.02
C PRO A 839 -19.13 -20.54 31.57
N ARG A 840 -19.83 -19.47 31.20
CA ARG A 840 -20.32 -19.25 29.83
C ARG A 840 -19.21 -18.79 28.90
N LEU A 841 -18.40 -17.89 29.37
CA LEU A 841 -17.23 -17.41 28.65
C LEU A 841 -16.20 -18.51 28.43
N SER A 842 -16.01 -19.40 29.44
CA SER A 842 -15.12 -20.57 29.28
C SER A 842 -15.58 -21.48 28.12
N ARG A 843 -16.88 -21.62 27.91
CA ARG A 843 -17.41 -22.36 26.75
C ARG A 843 -17.20 -21.56 25.46
N ALA A 844 -17.34 -20.23 25.46
CA ALA A 844 -17.13 -19.39 24.31
C ALA A 844 -15.65 -19.37 23.84
N LEU A 845 -14.71 -19.76 24.70
CA LEU A 845 -13.30 -19.96 24.31
C LEU A 845 -13.11 -21.11 23.32
N THR A 846 -14.09 -22.00 23.15
CA THR A 846 -14.06 -23.08 22.17
C THR A 846 -14.92 -22.79 20.92
N ASP A 847 -15.38 -21.55 20.76
CA ASP A 847 -16.16 -21.16 19.57
C ASP A 847 -15.32 -21.30 18.31
N GLN A 848 -15.99 -21.73 17.23
CA GLN A 848 -15.33 -21.88 15.93
C GLN A 848 -14.81 -20.54 15.37
N HIS A 849 -15.46 -19.43 15.76
CA HIS A 849 -15.11 -18.11 15.25
C HIS A 849 -14.13 -17.38 16.18
N LEU A 850 -13.04 -16.91 15.60
CA LEU A 850 -11.96 -16.22 16.30
C LEU A 850 -12.43 -15.04 17.15
N ASP A 851 -13.29 -14.17 16.60
CA ASP A 851 -13.71 -12.96 17.30
C ASP A 851 -14.58 -13.26 18.52
N VAL A 852 -15.32 -14.37 18.50
CA VAL A 852 -16.07 -14.85 19.68
C VAL A 852 -15.10 -15.30 20.78
N ARG A 853 -14.03 -16.05 20.43
CA ARG A 853 -13.01 -16.45 21.38
C ARG A 853 -12.23 -15.26 21.94
N LYS A 854 -11.90 -14.28 21.10
CA LYS A 854 -11.28 -13.00 21.52
C LYS A 854 -12.18 -12.25 22.51
N ALA A 855 -13.46 -12.06 22.17
CA ALA A 855 -14.41 -11.40 23.05
C ALA A 855 -14.53 -12.11 24.41
N ALA A 856 -14.51 -13.45 24.41
CA ALA A 856 -14.53 -14.23 25.64
C ALA A 856 -13.29 -13.99 26.50
N VAL A 857 -12.08 -14.01 25.93
CA VAL A 857 -10.83 -13.71 26.66
C VAL A 857 -10.85 -12.30 27.21
N LEU A 858 -11.20 -11.30 26.39
CA LEU A 858 -11.24 -9.89 26.80
C LEU A 858 -12.26 -9.66 27.93
N THR A 859 -13.40 -10.35 27.89
CA THR A 859 -14.39 -10.26 28.94
C THR A 859 -13.93 -10.94 30.24
N LEU A 860 -13.29 -12.13 30.16
CA LEU A 860 -12.73 -12.84 31.29
C LEU A 860 -11.62 -12.05 32.02
N THR A 861 -10.89 -11.20 31.29
CA THR A 861 -9.84 -10.34 31.87
C THR A 861 -10.34 -9.47 33.01
N ARG A 862 -11.63 -9.06 33.00
CA ARG A 862 -12.24 -8.27 34.05
C ARG A 862 -12.12 -8.91 35.42
N TRP A 863 -12.10 -10.23 35.48
CA TRP A 863 -12.10 -11.00 36.74
C TRP A 863 -10.81 -11.78 36.94
N ALA A 864 -9.81 -11.59 36.12
CA ALA A 864 -8.53 -12.26 36.26
C ALA A 864 -7.87 -11.97 37.65
N ALA A 865 -8.05 -10.75 38.16
CA ALA A 865 -7.55 -10.38 39.51
C ALA A 865 -8.28 -11.03 40.66
N SER A 866 -9.63 -11.16 40.55
CA SER A 866 -10.48 -11.55 41.67
C SER A 866 -10.92 -13.01 41.69
N GLU A 867 -11.04 -13.64 40.50
CA GLU A 867 -11.67 -14.93 40.32
C GLU A 867 -10.70 -16.01 39.82
N GLN A 868 -10.46 -17.05 40.63
CA GLN A 868 -9.60 -18.17 40.20
C GLN A 868 -10.15 -18.88 38.98
N ALA A 869 -11.45 -19.05 38.86
CA ALA A 869 -12.08 -19.69 37.70
C ALA A 869 -11.87 -18.91 36.39
N ALA A 870 -11.75 -17.59 36.45
CA ALA A 870 -11.40 -16.76 35.28
C ALA A 870 -9.93 -16.98 34.88
N ARG A 871 -9.02 -17.06 35.84
CA ARG A 871 -7.61 -17.38 35.59
C ARG A 871 -7.45 -18.77 34.99
N ASP A 872 -8.19 -19.75 35.49
CA ASP A 872 -8.13 -21.12 34.95
C ASP A 872 -8.63 -21.17 33.51
N ALA A 873 -9.70 -20.44 33.18
CA ALA A 873 -10.23 -20.34 31.84
C ALA A 873 -9.24 -19.61 30.89
N LEU A 874 -8.64 -18.51 31.34
CA LEU A 874 -7.60 -17.81 30.59
C LEU A 874 -6.35 -18.69 30.41
N GLY A 875 -6.02 -19.53 31.37
CA GLY A 875 -4.95 -20.53 31.27
C GLY A 875 -5.18 -21.52 30.14
N LEU A 876 -6.42 -21.97 29.93
CA LEU A 876 -6.77 -22.82 28.78
C LEU A 876 -6.61 -22.08 27.46
N ALA A 877 -6.87 -20.79 27.42
CA ALA A 877 -6.74 -19.97 26.21
C ALA A 877 -5.26 -19.74 25.80
N LEU A 878 -4.28 -20.07 26.65
CA LEU A 878 -2.86 -20.05 26.29
C LEU A 878 -2.50 -21.09 25.24
N GLU A 879 -3.32 -22.13 25.09
CA GLU A 879 -3.15 -23.20 24.13
C GLU A 879 -4.05 -23.05 22.88
N ASP A 880 -4.73 -21.90 22.75
CA ASP A 880 -5.60 -21.65 21.59
C ASP A 880 -4.82 -21.72 20.28
N GLY A 881 -5.44 -22.20 19.21
CA GLY A 881 -4.85 -22.26 17.88
C GLY A 881 -4.44 -20.89 17.31
N ASP A 882 -5.13 -19.85 17.77
CA ASP A 882 -4.90 -18.47 17.32
C ASP A 882 -3.90 -17.72 18.23
N ALA A 883 -2.94 -17.04 17.60
CA ALA A 883 -1.87 -16.34 18.32
C ALA A 883 -2.39 -15.14 19.15
N ASP A 884 -3.43 -14.47 18.66
CA ASP A 884 -3.97 -13.29 19.34
C ASP A 884 -4.74 -13.68 20.60
N VAL A 885 -5.53 -14.75 20.51
CA VAL A 885 -6.24 -15.31 21.69
C VAL A 885 -5.23 -15.67 22.79
N ARG A 886 -4.12 -16.36 22.40
CA ARG A 886 -3.04 -16.67 23.32
C ARG A 886 -2.37 -15.43 23.90
N ALA A 887 -2.14 -14.38 23.06
CA ALA A 887 -1.51 -13.15 23.50
C ALA A 887 -2.36 -12.39 24.52
N TYR A 888 -3.66 -12.24 24.27
CA TYR A 888 -4.58 -11.63 25.22
C TYR A 888 -4.68 -12.41 26.53
N ALA A 889 -4.71 -13.74 26.45
CA ALA A 889 -4.76 -14.58 27.64
C ALA A 889 -3.48 -14.43 28.50
N ARG A 890 -2.30 -14.43 27.85
CA ARG A 890 -1.02 -14.18 28.53
C ARG A 890 -1.00 -12.82 29.20
N HIS A 891 -1.44 -11.79 28.47
CA HIS A 891 -1.46 -10.43 29.01
C HIS A 891 -2.38 -10.33 30.25
N ALA A 892 -3.58 -10.89 30.15
CA ALA A 892 -4.53 -10.92 31.27
C ALA A 892 -3.99 -11.62 32.52
N LEU A 893 -3.19 -12.68 32.33
CA LEU A 893 -2.56 -13.41 33.44
C LEU A 893 -1.28 -12.74 33.94
N ALA A 894 -0.47 -12.12 33.07
CA ALA A 894 0.77 -11.44 33.48
C ALA A 894 0.51 -10.17 34.32
N ALA A 895 -0.56 -9.43 34.04
CA ALA A 895 -0.97 -8.24 34.82
C ALA A 895 -1.32 -8.55 36.28
N GLN A 896 -1.33 -9.83 36.68
CA GLN A 896 -1.60 -10.26 38.05
C GLN A 896 -0.33 -10.57 38.87
N VAL A 897 0.84 -10.60 38.22
CA VAL A 897 2.12 -10.94 38.86
C VAL A 897 2.90 -9.68 39.27
N SER A 898 2.48 -8.50 38.75
CA SER A 898 3.02 -7.19 39.10
C SER A 898 2.19 -6.51 40.16
#